data_241c39029b12dd11f446fb27213c1dee
#
_entry.id   241c39029b12dd11f446fb27213c1dee
#
_cell.length_a   1.000
_cell.length_b   1.000
_cell.length_c   1.000
_cell.angle_alpha   90.00
_cell.angle_beta   90.00
_cell.angle_gamma   90.00
#
_symmetry.space_group_name_H-M   'P 1'
#
loop_
_entity.id
_entity.type
_entity.pdbx_description
1 polymer ?
#
loop_
_entity_poly.entity_id
_entity_poly.type
_entity_poly.pdbx_seq_one_letter_code
_entity_poly.pdbx_strand_id
1 'polypeptide(L)'
;MTRPETRLVLTSATLLFTELLLIRWIPAQLVYVGFFNNFVLIASFLGIGVGILLSRRRPDIGPWVGSIPLFALVALVFSNQLNAWIPVQRGGEVFLGFSEGRQVEVDVAVLGGVVLLVTAAMAGFALPLGPLLASMPPLRAYSFDILGSIAGVAGFAALSALDTPPLVWFALLAALLLVQTERRRPTLATALGFAALGAVIGLAVLDQVRGDLYSPYYRITVYTPENGAQAIAVNGIPHQAMWPVAQRNPTMEPYYDEVYKLLPGKRFDRALIIGAGSGTDTAVALSHDVGSVRAVEIDPEIQRIGVARHPDHPYADPRVAVTIDDGRNFLRRTTDRFDLVIFAQTDSLTLVTTTANLRLESFLFTEEAFAAARDHLAPGGVFVLYNYYREQWLVDRYSRMLDDVFGRPPLIRSFPGHAVASVVIASGQPVAAIDPAPSGWSRPSAATVAAAPRPTTDDWPLPYLRDPGVKPQYVVALTLLLVFALVLVAGSARYARVPAGSFSLHFFVLGAAFLLLETRSLVTFSLLFGTTWYVNALVIAAILASVLLAIAVQSRWRAPRAFSYAGLFGTLALAFLLPPAALLVDPPALRYLLASAIAFAPIFFANLVFTGSFRETREADAAFASNILGAMCGGVLEYAALVIGYQDLVLVVAALYVLAWLFARIRWLADRALAT
;
A
#
# COMPACT_ATOMS: atom_id res chain seq x y z
N MET A 1 -17.73 -9.40 34.96
CA MET A 1 -16.84 -10.16 34.05
C MET A 1 -17.45 -10.09 32.65
N THR A 2 -16.79 -9.47 31.70
CA THR A 2 -17.21 -9.50 30.29
C THR A 2 -17.07 -10.93 29.75
N ARG A 3 -18.03 -11.36 28.91
CA ARG A 3 -18.00 -12.70 28.29
C ARG A 3 -16.70 -12.90 27.48
N PRO A 4 -16.13 -14.13 27.44
CA PRO A 4 -14.88 -14.38 26.71
C PRO A 4 -14.98 -13.98 25.22
N GLU A 5 -16.16 -14.13 24.62
CA GLU A 5 -16.43 -13.69 23.24
C GLU A 5 -16.24 -12.18 23.07
N THR A 6 -16.81 -11.37 23.96
CA THR A 6 -16.66 -9.91 23.91
C THR A 6 -15.21 -9.50 24.10
N ARG A 7 -14.48 -10.17 25.00
CA ARG A 7 -13.04 -9.91 25.20
C ARG A 7 -12.23 -10.24 23.95
N LEU A 8 -12.56 -11.37 23.28
CA LEU A 8 -11.89 -11.77 22.05
C LEU A 8 -12.12 -10.72 20.94
N VAL A 9 -13.38 -10.31 20.73
CA VAL A 9 -13.72 -9.25 19.76
C VAL A 9 -12.93 -7.96 20.06
N LEU A 10 -12.86 -7.52 21.31
CA LEU A 10 -12.13 -6.31 21.69
C LEU A 10 -10.61 -6.47 21.48
N THR A 11 -10.05 -7.63 21.79
CA THR A 11 -8.61 -7.90 21.60
C THR A 11 -8.25 -7.88 20.13
N SER A 12 -9.01 -8.58 19.29
CA SER A 12 -8.77 -8.63 17.85
C SER A 12 -9.01 -7.26 17.18
N ALA A 13 -10.04 -6.52 17.62
CA ALA A 13 -10.26 -5.15 17.18
C ALA A 13 -9.07 -4.24 17.52
N THR A 14 -8.54 -4.35 18.75
CA THR A 14 -7.37 -3.59 19.17
C THR A 14 -6.14 -3.92 18.34
N LEU A 15 -5.90 -5.21 18.05
CA LEU A 15 -4.75 -5.65 17.26
C LEU A 15 -4.80 -5.10 15.82
N LEU A 16 -5.89 -5.32 15.11
CA LEU A 16 -6.02 -4.87 13.73
C LEU A 16 -6.08 -3.34 13.61
N PHE A 17 -6.76 -2.68 14.55
CA PHE A 17 -6.76 -1.23 14.62
C PHE A 17 -5.34 -0.68 14.83
N THR A 18 -4.58 -1.24 15.77
CA THR A 18 -3.20 -0.80 16.06
C THR A 18 -2.26 -1.10 14.89
N GLU A 19 -2.41 -2.23 14.26
CA GLU A 19 -1.64 -2.60 13.07
C GLU A 19 -1.82 -1.56 11.95
N LEU A 20 -3.06 -1.25 11.58
CA LEU A 20 -3.37 -0.24 10.56
C LEU A 20 -2.90 1.16 10.97
N LEU A 21 -3.05 1.51 12.25
CA LEU A 21 -2.54 2.76 12.79
C LEU A 21 -1.02 2.86 12.58
N LEU A 22 -0.25 1.85 12.97
CA LEU A 22 1.20 1.86 12.85
C LEU A 22 1.66 1.86 11.40
N ILE A 23 1.04 1.06 10.54
CA ILE A 23 1.28 1.00 9.09
C ILE A 23 1.06 2.36 8.44
N ARG A 24 0.06 3.12 8.89
CA ARG A 24 -0.25 4.45 8.35
C ARG A 24 0.61 5.53 8.96
N TRP A 25 0.82 5.49 10.29
CA TRP A 25 1.47 6.57 11.03
C TRP A 25 2.99 6.58 10.86
N ILE A 26 3.67 5.43 10.96
CA ILE A 26 5.15 5.37 10.94
C ILE A 26 5.71 5.90 9.61
N PRO A 27 5.25 5.47 8.42
CA PRO A 27 5.76 5.99 7.15
C PRO A 27 5.44 7.47 6.91
N ALA A 28 4.36 7.97 7.48
CA ALA A 28 4.02 9.39 7.42
C ALA A 28 4.99 10.27 8.23
N GLN A 29 5.68 9.68 9.20
CA GLN A 29 6.66 10.36 10.06
C GLN A 29 8.12 10.08 9.63
N LEU A 30 8.42 8.87 9.18
CA LEU A 30 9.75 8.41 8.76
C LEU A 30 9.69 7.97 7.29
N VAL A 31 10.05 8.86 6.39
CA VAL A 31 9.89 8.69 4.93
C VAL A 31 10.52 7.40 4.42
N TYR A 32 11.74 7.06 4.88
CA TYR A 32 12.43 5.86 4.42
C TYR A 32 11.73 4.56 4.83
N VAL A 33 10.95 4.54 5.93
CA VAL A 33 10.15 3.38 6.31
C VAL A 33 9.04 3.13 5.29
N GLY A 34 8.57 4.15 4.58
CA GLY A 34 7.62 4.02 3.49
C GLY A 34 8.09 3.08 2.36
N PHE A 35 9.41 2.95 2.15
CA PHE A 35 9.97 1.99 1.17
C PHE A 35 10.05 0.56 1.72
N PHE A 36 9.96 0.40 3.04
CA PHE A 36 9.96 -0.87 3.76
C PHE A 36 8.63 -1.07 4.50
N ASN A 37 7.54 -0.56 3.96
CA ASN A 37 6.23 -0.52 4.64
C ASN A 37 5.72 -1.92 5.02
N ASN A 38 6.04 -2.93 4.21
CA ASN A 38 5.75 -4.33 4.51
C ASN A 38 6.48 -4.83 5.79
N PHE A 39 7.56 -4.17 6.22
CA PHE A 39 8.26 -4.54 7.47
C PHE A 39 7.41 -4.26 8.71
N VAL A 40 6.59 -3.21 8.70
CA VAL A 40 5.66 -2.91 9.80
C VAL A 40 4.60 -4.01 9.90
N LEU A 41 4.05 -4.45 8.78
CA LEU A 41 3.11 -5.58 8.70
C LEU A 41 3.75 -6.88 9.20
N ILE A 42 4.94 -7.22 8.67
CA ILE A 42 5.68 -8.43 9.06
C ILE A 42 6.01 -8.41 10.55
N ALA A 43 6.44 -7.26 11.09
CA ALA A 43 6.72 -7.06 12.50
C ALA A 43 5.45 -7.22 13.36
N SER A 44 4.30 -6.75 12.87
CA SER A 44 3.00 -6.91 13.54
C SER A 44 2.60 -8.39 13.64
N PHE A 45 2.68 -9.13 12.55
CA PHE A 45 2.40 -10.57 12.55
C PHE A 45 3.37 -11.34 13.44
N LEU A 46 4.67 -11.03 13.37
CA LEU A 46 5.67 -11.61 14.27
C LEU A 46 5.30 -11.34 15.72
N GLY A 47 4.94 -10.10 16.05
CA GLY A 47 4.53 -9.70 17.39
C GLY A 47 3.30 -10.46 17.87
N ILE A 48 2.25 -10.56 17.05
CA ILE A 48 1.03 -11.31 17.40
C ILE A 48 1.38 -12.78 17.66
N GLY A 49 2.14 -13.43 16.77
CA GLY A 49 2.56 -14.82 16.93
C GLY A 49 3.37 -15.04 18.23
N VAL A 50 4.35 -14.17 18.50
CA VAL A 50 5.15 -14.20 19.74
C VAL A 50 4.29 -13.97 20.98
N GLY A 51 3.34 -13.03 20.94
CA GLY A 51 2.41 -12.75 22.04
C GLY A 51 1.57 -13.98 22.41
N ILE A 52 1.04 -14.68 21.41
CA ILE A 52 0.29 -15.93 21.61
C ILE A 52 1.19 -17.00 22.27
N LEU A 53 2.44 -17.15 21.83
CA LEU A 53 3.37 -18.11 22.43
C LEU A 53 3.68 -17.75 23.91
N LEU A 54 3.98 -16.48 24.19
CA LEU A 54 4.32 -16.00 25.53
C LEU A 54 3.14 -16.11 26.51
N SER A 55 1.91 -15.97 26.03
CA SER A 55 0.69 -16.05 26.84
C SER A 55 0.52 -17.38 27.56
N ARG A 56 1.08 -18.48 27.02
CA ARG A 56 1.03 -19.81 27.67
C ARG A 56 1.71 -19.82 29.03
N ARG A 57 2.75 -18.98 29.24
CA ARG A 57 3.47 -18.91 30.52
C ARG A 57 3.03 -17.76 31.41
N ARG A 58 2.54 -16.68 30.81
CA ARG A 58 2.16 -15.46 31.50
C ARG A 58 0.74 -15.03 31.15
N PRO A 59 -0.26 -15.87 31.43
CA PRO A 59 -1.67 -15.56 31.15
C PRO A 59 -2.21 -14.43 32.05
N ASP A 60 -1.47 -14.08 33.11
CA ASP A 60 -1.78 -13.04 34.09
C ASP A 60 -1.47 -11.62 33.59
N ILE A 61 -0.64 -11.48 32.55
CA ILE A 61 -0.26 -10.18 32.02
C ILE A 61 -1.33 -9.70 31.02
N GLY A 62 -1.90 -8.54 31.31
CA GLY A 62 -2.87 -7.89 30.44
C GLY A 62 -2.23 -7.15 29.25
N PRO A 63 -3.04 -6.67 28.30
CA PRO A 63 -2.55 -6.05 27.06
C PRO A 63 -1.80 -4.73 27.30
N TRP A 64 -1.94 -4.11 28.46
CA TRP A 64 -1.30 -2.83 28.82
C TRP A 64 0.23 -2.83 28.70
N VAL A 65 0.86 -3.99 28.81
CA VAL A 65 2.31 -4.10 28.66
C VAL A 65 2.78 -3.71 27.28
N GLY A 66 1.94 -3.85 26.24
CA GLY A 66 2.23 -3.41 24.88
C GLY A 66 2.36 -1.90 24.72
N SER A 67 1.78 -1.12 25.63
CA SER A 67 1.88 0.35 25.62
C SER A 67 3.29 0.85 25.93
N ILE A 68 4.11 0.06 26.64
CA ILE A 68 5.48 0.44 26.99
C ILE A 68 6.37 0.50 25.73
N PRO A 69 6.49 -0.58 24.93
CA PRO A 69 7.23 -0.51 23.68
C PRO A 69 6.55 0.41 22.65
N LEU A 70 5.23 0.58 22.68
CA LEU A 70 4.55 1.58 21.84
C LEU A 70 5.04 3.00 22.17
N PHE A 71 5.17 3.35 23.44
CA PHE A 71 5.74 4.65 23.83
C PHE A 71 7.18 4.80 23.35
N ALA A 72 8.02 3.77 23.53
CA ALA A 72 9.39 3.79 23.04
C ALA A 72 9.44 3.94 21.50
N LEU A 73 8.54 3.29 20.77
CA LEU A 73 8.39 3.43 19.33
C LEU A 73 8.02 4.86 18.94
N VAL A 74 6.99 5.43 19.58
CA VAL A 74 6.54 6.80 19.29
C VAL A 74 7.64 7.80 19.60
N ALA A 75 8.36 7.64 20.72
CA ALA A 75 9.50 8.49 21.06
C ALA A 75 10.66 8.35 20.05
N LEU A 76 10.98 7.12 19.62
CA LEU A 76 11.98 6.87 18.59
C LEU A 76 11.63 7.55 17.28
N VAL A 77 10.38 7.40 16.82
CA VAL A 77 9.88 8.04 15.59
C VAL A 77 9.94 9.55 15.71
N PHE A 78 9.47 10.10 16.82
CA PHE A 78 9.49 11.55 17.07
C PHE A 78 10.90 12.14 17.08
N SER A 79 11.87 11.47 17.72
CA SER A 79 13.25 11.93 17.78
C SER A 79 13.97 11.91 16.43
N ASN A 80 13.51 11.10 15.49
CA ASN A 80 14.15 10.91 14.18
C ASN A 80 13.42 11.60 13.02
N GLN A 81 12.29 12.27 13.24
CA GLN A 81 11.53 12.98 12.20
C GLN A 81 12.36 13.98 11.39
N LEU A 82 13.33 14.62 12.01
CA LEU A 82 14.17 15.66 11.38
C LEU A 82 15.40 15.09 10.65
N ASN A 83 15.76 13.82 10.90
CA ASN A 83 16.98 13.21 10.41
C ASN A 83 16.77 12.21 9.26
N ALA A 84 15.53 11.99 8.86
CA ALA A 84 15.16 10.92 7.94
C ALA A 84 15.20 11.37 6.47
N TRP A 85 16.39 11.50 5.91
CA TRP A 85 16.60 11.72 4.48
C TRP A 85 17.03 10.42 3.81
N ILE A 86 16.61 10.18 2.57
CA ILE A 86 16.90 8.94 1.84
C ILE A 86 18.09 9.13 0.91
N PRO A 87 19.08 8.19 0.90
CA PRO A 87 20.17 8.26 -0.05
C PRO A 87 19.68 8.07 -1.48
N VAL A 88 20.19 8.87 -2.38
CA VAL A 88 20.12 8.57 -3.81
C VAL A 88 21.14 7.46 -4.08
N GLN A 89 20.71 6.21 -4.16
CA GLN A 89 21.57 5.14 -4.65
C GLN A 89 21.62 5.19 -6.18
N ARG A 90 22.81 5.32 -6.72
CA ARG A 90 23.07 5.09 -8.13
C ARG A 90 23.05 3.57 -8.35
N GLY A 91 22.05 3.08 -9.06
CA GLY A 91 22.03 1.66 -9.41
C GLY A 91 20.66 1.01 -9.53
N GLY A 92 19.92 1.31 -10.58
CA GLY A 92 18.81 0.47 -11.07
C GLY A 92 17.50 0.52 -10.29
N GLU A 93 17.42 1.27 -9.20
CA GLU A 93 16.19 1.56 -8.46
C GLU A 93 16.16 3.05 -8.11
N VAL A 94 15.01 3.70 -8.34
CA VAL A 94 14.81 5.10 -7.99
C VAL A 94 13.98 5.19 -6.73
N PHE A 95 14.62 5.65 -5.66
CA PHE A 95 13.91 6.11 -4.47
C PHE A 95 13.55 7.59 -4.66
N LEU A 96 12.25 7.92 -4.56
CA LEU A 96 11.79 9.30 -4.60
C LEU A 96 12.17 9.97 -3.28
N GLY A 97 13.01 10.97 -3.35
CA GLY A 97 13.53 11.75 -2.23
C GLY A 97 14.66 12.64 -2.70
N PHE A 98 14.87 13.80 -2.08
CA PHE A 98 15.52 15.02 -2.57
C PHE A 98 16.98 14.96 -2.98
N SER A 99 17.21 15.76 -3.96
CA SER A 99 18.23 16.76 -4.34
C SER A 99 19.70 16.44 -4.10
N GLU A 100 20.44 16.80 -5.12
CA GLU A 100 21.88 17.04 -5.22
C GLU A 100 22.58 17.27 -3.87
N GLY A 101 23.51 16.38 -3.53
CA GLY A 101 24.57 16.64 -2.58
C GLY A 101 24.36 16.18 -1.13
N ARG A 102 23.20 15.69 -0.69
CA ARG A 102 23.04 15.04 0.61
C ARG A 102 22.91 13.54 0.45
N GLN A 103 23.96 12.82 0.83
CA GLN A 103 23.87 11.37 1.09
C GLN A 103 23.03 11.20 2.35
N VAL A 104 21.93 10.48 2.24
CA VAL A 104 21.17 10.04 3.41
C VAL A 104 21.39 8.57 3.57
N GLU A 105 21.98 8.20 4.66
CA GLU A 105 22.10 6.81 5.08
C GLU A 105 20.77 6.38 5.68
N VAL A 106 20.20 5.26 5.18
CA VAL A 106 19.11 4.59 5.91
C VAL A 106 19.69 4.22 7.26
N ASP A 107 19.20 4.80 8.31
CA ASP A 107 19.63 4.43 9.66
C ASP A 107 19.09 3.02 9.95
N VAL A 108 19.92 2.03 9.67
CA VAL A 108 19.59 0.61 9.89
C VAL A 108 19.26 0.35 11.36
N ALA A 109 19.85 1.12 12.29
CA ALA A 109 19.55 0.99 13.70
C ALA A 109 18.16 1.50 14.03
N VAL A 110 17.73 2.62 13.43
CA VAL A 110 16.36 3.13 13.58
C VAL A 110 15.35 2.18 12.95
N LEU A 111 15.62 1.67 11.74
CA LEU A 111 14.74 0.69 11.09
C LEU A 111 14.62 -0.59 11.93
N GLY A 112 15.75 -1.11 12.43
CA GLY A 112 15.77 -2.26 13.34
C GLY A 112 15.03 -1.98 14.64
N GLY A 113 15.19 -0.79 15.21
CA GLY A 113 14.46 -0.30 16.38
C GLY A 113 12.95 -0.25 16.14
N VAL A 114 12.50 0.25 15.00
CA VAL A 114 11.09 0.27 14.61
C VAL A 114 10.54 -1.17 14.55
N VAL A 115 11.22 -2.08 13.83
CA VAL A 115 10.79 -3.49 13.72
C VAL A 115 10.71 -4.15 15.11
N LEU A 116 11.73 -3.96 15.95
CA LEU A 116 11.75 -4.52 17.30
C LEU A 116 10.61 -3.98 18.17
N LEU A 117 10.39 -2.67 18.16
CA LEU A 117 9.39 -2.02 19.02
C LEU A 117 7.96 -2.26 18.54
N VAL A 118 7.71 -2.32 17.22
CA VAL A 118 6.43 -2.76 16.66
C VAL A 118 6.13 -4.20 17.08
N THR A 119 7.11 -5.11 16.90
CA THR A 119 6.97 -6.51 17.32
C THR A 119 6.67 -6.64 18.81
N ALA A 120 7.39 -5.89 19.65
CA ALA A 120 7.19 -5.92 21.10
C ALA A 120 5.83 -5.33 21.54
N ALA A 121 5.38 -4.24 20.90
CA ALA A 121 4.07 -3.64 21.17
C ALA A 121 2.94 -4.60 20.79
N MET A 122 2.98 -5.15 19.59
CA MET A 122 1.99 -6.10 19.11
C MET A 122 1.99 -7.40 19.91
N ALA A 123 3.17 -7.89 20.34
CA ALA A 123 3.25 -9.04 21.25
C ALA A 123 2.57 -8.76 22.59
N GLY A 124 2.77 -7.57 23.16
CA GLY A 124 2.11 -7.15 24.39
C GLY A 124 0.60 -7.09 24.26
N PHE A 125 0.08 -6.48 23.18
CA PHE A 125 -1.35 -6.39 22.92
C PHE A 125 -1.98 -7.76 22.61
N ALA A 126 -1.23 -8.70 22.04
CA ALA A 126 -1.69 -10.04 21.67
C ALA A 126 -1.66 -11.06 22.84
N LEU A 127 -1.08 -10.74 24.01
CA LEU A 127 -1.04 -11.66 25.15
C LEU A 127 -2.40 -12.27 25.55
N PRO A 128 -3.53 -11.54 25.52
CA PRO A 128 -4.83 -12.13 25.84
C PRO A 128 -5.36 -13.09 24.76
N LEU A 129 -4.86 -13.01 23.53
CA LEU A 129 -5.43 -13.71 22.37
C LEU A 129 -5.32 -15.23 22.50
N GLY A 130 -4.14 -15.76 22.88
CA GLY A 130 -3.93 -17.20 23.02
C GLY A 130 -4.92 -17.87 24.00
N PRO A 131 -5.00 -17.42 25.27
CA PRO A 131 -5.98 -17.96 26.22
C PRO A 131 -7.43 -17.80 25.78
N LEU A 132 -7.78 -16.70 25.10
CA LEU A 132 -9.14 -16.48 24.60
C LEU A 132 -9.49 -17.45 23.47
N LEU A 133 -8.58 -17.68 22.52
CA LEU A 133 -8.75 -18.68 21.46
C LEU A 133 -8.90 -20.10 22.02
N ALA A 134 -8.14 -20.45 23.06
CA ALA A 134 -8.22 -21.76 23.71
C ALA A 134 -9.46 -21.94 24.60
N SER A 135 -10.16 -20.87 24.98
CA SER A 135 -11.28 -20.91 25.93
C SER A 135 -12.61 -21.37 25.34
N MET A 136 -12.69 -21.54 24.02
CA MET A 136 -13.93 -21.88 23.31
C MET A 136 -13.64 -22.75 22.08
N PRO A 137 -14.69 -23.40 21.47
CA PRO A 137 -14.50 -24.21 20.27
C PRO A 137 -13.82 -23.41 19.14
N PRO A 138 -12.87 -24.04 18.38
CA PRO A 138 -12.01 -23.31 17.43
C PRO A 138 -12.76 -22.42 16.43
N LEU A 139 -13.80 -22.91 15.76
CA LEU A 139 -14.56 -22.12 14.80
C LEU A 139 -15.34 -20.98 15.45
N ARG A 140 -15.82 -21.17 16.70
CA ARG A 140 -16.49 -20.10 17.45
C ARG A 140 -15.49 -19.01 17.84
N ALA A 141 -14.32 -19.42 18.35
CA ALA A 141 -13.23 -18.48 18.64
C ALA A 141 -12.84 -17.69 17.41
N TYR A 142 -12.60 -18.37 16.30
CA TYR A 142 -12.20 -17.75 15.06
C TYR A 142 -13.28 -16.79 14.50
N SER A 143 -14.58 -17.11 14.67
CA SER A 143 -15.65 -16.19 14.27
C SER A 143 -15.60 -14.86 15.02
N PHE A 144 -15.39 -14.90 16.35
CA PHE A 144 -15.31 -13.67 17.16
C PHE A 144 -14.01 -12.91 16.92
N ASP A 145 -12.92 -13.62 16.63
CA ASP A 145 -11.64 -13.00 16.22
C ASP A 145 -11.82 -12.19 14.93
N ILE A 146 -12.40 -12.80 13.89
CA ILE A 146 -12.65 -12.11 12.62
C ILE A 146 -13.65 -10.97 12.76
N LEU A 147 -14.70 -11.13 13.56
CA LEU A 147 -15.63 -10.01 13.84
C LEU A 147 -14.93 -8.83 14.51
N GLY A 148 -14.02 -9.12 15.44
CA GLY A 148 -13.17 -8.10 16.06
C GLY A 148 -12.24 -7.44 15.04
N SER A 149 -11.61 -8.22 14.19
CA SER A 149 -10.74 -7.75 13.11
C SER A 149 -11.50 -6.81 12.16
N ILE A 150 -12.70 -7.18 11.72
CA ILE A 150 -13.57 -6.31 10.90
C ILE A 150 -13.87 -5.00 11.62
N ALA A 151 -14.19 -5.06 12.93
CA ALA A 151 -14.48 -3.85 13.69
C ALA A 151 -13.25 -2.94 13.81
N GLY A 152 -12.05 -3.51 13.99
CA GLY A 152 -10.78 -2.76 14.02
C GLY A 152 -10.48 -2.07 12.69
N VAL A 153 -10.59 -2.81 11.58
CA VAL A 153 -10.41 -2.29 10.21
C VAL A 153 -11.42 -1.19 9.90
N ALA A 154 -12.72 -1.45 10.17
CA ALA A 154 -13.77 -0.47 9.91
C ALA A 154 -13.61 0.81 10.77
N GLY A 155 -13.19 0.64 12.02
CA GLY A 155 -12.91 1.77 12.92
C GLY A 155 -11.78 2.64 12.41
N PHE A 156 -10.66 2.04 11.99
CA PHE A 156 -9.54 2.80 11.43
C PHE A 156 -9.87 3.43 10.08
N ALA A 157 -10.55 2.69 9.20
CA ALA A 157 -11.00 3.21 7.91
C ALA A 157 -11.95 4.41 8.07
N ALA A 158 -12.87 4.37 9.03
CA ALA A 158 -13.76 5.49 9.33
C ALA A 158 -12.99 6.73 9.80
N LEU A 159 -12.00 6.56 10.71
CA LEU A 159 -11.17 7.68 11.15
C LEU A 159 -10.32 8.26 10.01
N SER A 160 -9.81 7.40 9.14
CA SER A 160 -9.05 7.82 7.96
C SER A 160 -9.94 8.60 6.97
N ALA A 161 -11.19 8.13 6.76
CA ALA A 161 -12.18 8.80 5.91
C ALA A 161 -12.62 10.17 6.42
N LEU A 162 -12.54 10.36 7.74
CA LEU A 162 -12.87 11.62 8.41
C LEU A 162 -11.67 12.56 8.55
N ASP A 163 -10.56 12.26 7.88
CA ASP A 163 -9.33 13.05 7.89
C ASP A 163 -8.83 13.37 9.32
N THR A 164 -9.04 12.43 10.27
CA THR A 164 -8.72 12.64 11.67
C THR A 164 -7.21 12.59 11.92
N PRO A 165 -6.68 13.40 12.85
CA PRO A 165 -5.26 13.37 13.21
C PRO A 165 -4.90 12.17 14.09
N PRO A 166 -3.59 11.82 14.19
CA PRO A 166 -3.10 10.71 15.00
C PRO A 166 -3.49 10.76 16.47
N LEU A 167 -3.70 11.94 17.01
CA LEU A 167 -4.21 12.10 18.39
C LEU A 167 -5.52 11.32 18.59
N VAL A 168 -6.45 11.40 17.63
CA VAL A 168 -7.73 10.68 17.71
C VAL A 168 -7.50 9.17 17.59
N TRP A 169 -6.54 8.73 16.77
CA TRP A 169 -6.21 7.31 16.59
C TRP A 169 -5.65 6.71 17.88
N PHE A 170 -4.68 7.38 18.50
CA PHE A 170 -4.11 6.93 19.78
C PHE A 170 -5.11 7.04 20.95
N ALA A 171 -6.01 8.03 20.92
CA ALA A 171 -7.07 8.15 21.90
C ALA A 171 -8.08 6.99 21.82
N LEU A 172 -8.46 6.58 20.59
CA LEU A 172 -9.33 5.41 20.40
C LEU A 172 -8.63 4.11 20.84
N LEU A 173 -7.33 3.94 20.50
CA LEU A 173 -6.55 2.82 21.03
C LEU A 173 -6.55 2.80 22.55
N ALA A 174 -6.36 3.96 23.19
CA ALA A 174 -6.44 4.08 24.64
C ALA A 174 -7.82 3.66 25.17
N ALA A 175 -8.90 4.11 24.54
CA ALA A 175 -10.26 3.72 24.91
C ALA A 175 -10.50 2.20 24.77
N LEU A 176 -10.03 1.58 23.69
CA LEU A 176 -10.10 0.13 23.48
C LEU A 176 -9.38 -0.64 24.59
N LEU A 177 -8.19 -0.19 25.01
CA LEU A 177 -7.44 -0.80 26.10
C LEU A 177 -8.11 -0.57 27.46
N LEU A 178 -8.68 0.62 27.72
CA LEU A 178 -9.41 0.94 28.95
C LEU A 178 -10.63 0.02 29.16
N VAL A 179 -11.40 -0.22 28.09
CA VAL A 179 -12.57 -1.13 28.17
C VAL A 179 -12.15 -2.58 28.48
N GLN A 180 -10.93 -2.98 28.11
CA GLN A 180 -10.38 -4.31 28.39
C GLN A 180 -9.77 -4.44 29.78
N THR A 181 -9.71 -3.35 30.54
CA THR A 181 -9.11 -3.35 31.89
C THR A 181 -9.99 -4.12 32.87
N GLU A 182 -9.46 -5.19 33.43
CA GLU A 182 -10.14 -5.90 34.52
C GLU A 182 -10.07 -5.05 35.83
N ARG A 183 -11.17 -5.04 36.60
CA ARG A 183 -11.26 -4.35 37.90
C ARG A 183 -10.43 -5.03 39.00
N ARG A 184 -9.28 -5.60 38.68
CA ARG A 184 -8.32 -6.13 39.65
C ARG A 184 -7.39 -5.00 40.11
N ARG A 185 -6.71 -5.19 41.25
CA ARG A 185 -5.69 -4.22 41.71
C ARG A 185 -4.65 -4.07 40.60
N PRO A 186 -4.33 -2.83 40.19
CA PRO A 186 -3.37 -2.62 39.13
C PRO A 186 -2.00 -3.17 39.53
N THR A 187 -1.41 -3.99 38.68
CA THR A 187 -0.01 -4.40 38.83
C THR A 187 0.91 -3.25 38.44
N LEU A 188 2.18 -3.29 38.84
CA LEU A 188 3.17 -2.32 38.38
C LEU A 188 3.24 -2.23 36.84
N ALA A 189 3.16 -3.38 36.16
CA ALA A 189 3.14 -3.42 34.71
C ALA A 189 1.93 -2.70 34.11
N THR A 190 0.75 -2.84 34.72
CA THR A 190 -0.45 -2.12 34.31
C THR A 190 -0.30 -0.61 34.53
N ALA A 191 0.23 -0.19 35.69
CA ALA A 191 0.45 1.22 35.98
C ALA A 191 1.46 1.86 35.00
N LEU A 192 2.56 1.17 34.73
CA LEU A 192 3.55 1.61 33.73
C LEU A 192 2.95 1.67 32.31
N GLY A 193 2.10 0.71 31.94
CA GLY A 193 1.40 0.71 30.67
C GLY A 193 0.44 1.91 30.52
N PHE A 194 -0.29 2.27 31.57
CA PHE A 194 -1.12 3.49 31.61
C PHE A 194 -0.28 4.75 31.46
N ALA A 195 0.83 4.85 32.21
CA ALA A 195 1.72 6.00 32.13
C ALA A 195 2.34 6.13 30.72
N ALA A 196 2.78 5.01 30.13
CA ALA A 196 3.32 4.96 28.78
C ALA A 196 2.29 5.43 27.74
N LEU A 197 1.04 4.96 27.83
CA LEU A 197 -0.02 5.38 26.92
C LEU A 197 -0.38 6.86 27.11
N GLY A 198 -0.39 7.35 28.34
CA GLY A 198 -0.54 8.78 28.63
C GLY A 198 0.56 9.62 27.98
N ALA A 199 1.81 9.13 28.01
CA ALA A 199 2.93 9.77 27.34
C ALA A 199 2.79 9.74 25.78
N VAL A 200 2.28 8.64 25.21
CA VAL A 200 1.95 8.57 23.76
C VAL A 200 0.93 9.63 23.39
N ILE A 201 -0.15 9.78 24.16
CA ILE A 201 -1.15 10.83 23.96
C ILE A 201 -0.51 12.22 24.07
N GLY A 202 0.37 12.43 25.07
CA GLY A 202 1.10 13.69 25.21
C GLY A 202 1.95 14.03 23.98
N LEU A 203 2.67 13.06 23.42
CA LEU A 203 3.43 13.25 22.19
C LEU A 203 2.51 13.52 20.99
N ALA A 204 1.37 12.83 20.89
CA ALA A 204 0.39 13.06 19.83
C ALA A 204 -0.26 14.47 19.92
N VAL A 205 -0.46 15.00 21.13
CA VAL A 205 -0.89 16.40 21.33
C VAL A 205 0.18 17.37 20.84
N LEU A 206 1.46 17.11 21.13
CA LEU A 206 2.57 17.94 20.64
C LEU A 206 2.68 17.90 19.10
N ASP A 207 2.42 16.75 18.48
CA ASP A 207 2.37 16.62 17.01
C ASP A 207 1.22 17.47 16.43
N GLN A 208 0.05 17.40 17.04
CA GLN A 208 -1.13 18.16 16.63
C GLN A 208 -0.89 19.68 16.63
N VAL A 209 -0.08 20.20 17.56
CA VAL A 209 0.26 21.65 17.66
C VAL A 209 1.05 22.12 16.43
N ARG A 210 1.71 21.23 15.69
CA ARG A 210 2.41 21.57 14.43
C ARG A 210 1.46 22.00 13.32
N GLY A 211 0.17 21.66 13.42
CA GLY A 211 -0.85 22.08 12.47
C GLY A 211 -0.86 21.26 11.17
N ASP A 212 -0.26 20.08 11.16
CA ASP A 212 -0.31 19.16 10.01
C ASP A 212 -1.75 18.66 9.78
N LEU A 213 -2.13 18.59 8.52
CA LEU A 213 -3.38 17.98 8.07
C LEU A 213 -3.14 16.51 7.72
N TYR A 214 -4.18 15.70 7.79
CA TYR A 214 -4.12 14.29 7.44
C TYR A 214 -5.20 13.98 6.43
N SER A 215 -4.82 13.35 5.32
CA SER A 215 -5.74 12.73 4.38
C SER A 215 -5.66 11.20 4.51
N PRO A 216 -6.49 10.43 3.81
CA PRO A 216 -6.31 8.98 3.74
C PRO A 216 -4.96 8.53 3.16
N TYR A 217 -4.25 9.41 2.45
CA TYR A 217 -2.98 9.11 1.77
C TYR A 217 -1.76 9.69 2.49
N TYR A 218 -1.84 10.95 2.98
CA TYR A 218 -0.69 11.72 3.42
C TYR A 218 -0.86 12.38 4.78
N ARG A 219 0.27 12.63 5.44
CA ARG A 219 0.41 13.77 6.35
C ARG A 219 0.78 14.98 5.50
N ILE A 220 -0.01 16.04 5.57
CA ILE A 220 0.11 17.23 4.71
C ILE A 220 0.52 18.42 5.56
N THR A 221 1.64 19.03 5.25
CA THR A 221 2.11 20.28 5.87
C THR A 221 2.01 21.41 4.85
N VAL A 222 1.25 22.45 5.18
CA VAL A 222 1.21 23.67 4.36
C VAL A 222 2.11 24.71 5.02
N TYR A 223 3.08 25.23 4.26
CA TYR A 223 4.06 26.19 4.76
C TYR A 223 4.35 27.26 3.72
N THR A 224 4.97 28.37 4.16
CA THR A 224 5.40 29.45 3.27
C THR A 224 6.91 29.53 3.30
N PRO A 225 7.62 29.08 2.25
CA PRO A 225 9.07 29.27 2.11
C PRO A 225 9.46 30.75 2.03
N GLU A 226 10.76 31.04 2.13
CA GLU A 226 11.30 32.42 2.06
C GLU A 226 10.95 33.14 0.75
N ASN A 227 10.71 32.40 -0.33
CA ASN A 227 10.29 32.95 -1.62
C ASN A 227 8.84 33.47 -1.65
N GLY A 228 8.06 33.26 -0.60
CA GLY A 228 6.72 33.82 -0.42
C GLY A 228 5.57 33.01 -1.02
N ALA A 229 5.82 31.95 -1.83
CA ALA A 229 4.76 31.07 -2.31
C ALA A 229 4.27 30.13 -1.20
N GLN A 230 2.98 29.85 -1.18
CA GLN A 230 2.50 28.74 -0.34
C GLN A 230 2.94 27.41 -0.95
N ALA A 231 3.43 26.51 -0.11
CA ALA A 231 3.90 25.20 -0.53
C ALA A 231 3.25 24.10 0.30
N ILE A 232 3.14 22.92 -0.29
CA ILE A 232 2.64 21.70 0.31
C ILE A 232 3.79 20.71 0.40
N ALA A 233 4.00 20.15 1.59
CA ALA A 233 4.81 18.94 1.77
C ALA A 233 3.92 17.77 2.14
N VAL A 234 4.21 16.59 1.61
CA VAL A 234 3.54 15.33 1.95
C VAL A 234 4.51 14.38 2.64
N ASN A 235 4.14 13.87 3.81
CA ASN A 235 5.00 13.02 4.64
C ASN A 235 6.39 13.65 4.91
N GLY A 236 6.45 14.99 5.01
CA GLY A 236 7.68 15.74 5.23
C GLY A 236 8.51 16.02 3.97
N ILE A 237 8.05 15.64 2.79
CA ILE A 237 8.72 15.88 1.51
C ILE A 237 8.01 17.02 0.77
N PRO A 238 8.70 18.09 0.32
CA PRO A 238 8.11 19.12 -0.53
C PRO A 238 7.47 18.50 -1.77
N HIS A 239 6.25 18.86 -2.05
CA HIS A 239 5.44 18.23 -3.08
C HIS A 239 4.97 19.20 -4.16
N GLN A 240 4.44 20.37 -3.77
CA GLN A 240 3.90 21.38 -4.69
C GLN A 240 4.13 22.79 -4.14
N ALA A 241 4.21 23.78 -5.05
CA ALA A 241 4.17 25.19 -4.73
C ALA A 241 3.02 25.86 -5.48
N MET A 242 2.26 26.73 -4.80
CA MET A 242 1.12 27.47 -5.36
C MET A 242 1.55 28.89 -5.70
N TRP A 243 2.06 29.08 -6.92
CA TRP A 243 2.40 30.39 -7.44
C TRP A 243 1.25 30.98 -8.25
N PRO A 244 1.00 32.30 -8.15
CA PRO A 244 0.18 32.99 -9.16
C PRO A 244 0.83 32.80 -10.54
N VAL A 245 0.06 32.44 -11.55
CA VAL A 245 0.59 32.25 -12.92
C VAL A 245 1.35 33.49 -13.40
N ALA A 246 0.83 34.69 -13.10
CA ALA A 246 1.44 35.94 -13.47
C ALA A 246 2.80 36.25 -12.79
N GLN A 247 3.05 35.62 -11.63
CA GLN A 247 4.30 35.79 -10.86
C GLN A 247 5.24 34.57 -11.00
N ARG A 248 4.74 33.48 -11.61
CA ARG A 248 5.53 32.30 -11.87
C ARG A 248 6.71 32.63 -12.78
N ASN A 249 7.88 32.22 -12.36
CA ASN A 249 9.07 32.40 -13.18
C ASN A 249 9.14 31.29 -14.26
N PRO A 250 8.85 31.58 -15.53
CA PRO A 250 8.87 30.58 -16.59
C PRO A 250 10.28 30.02 -16.89
N THR A 251 11.33 30.65 -16.35
CA THR A 251 12.70 30.12 -16.41
C THR A 251 12.93 29.07 -15.33
N MET A 252 12.29 29.24 -14.17
CA MET A 252 12.42 28.30 -13.05
C MET A 252 11.46 27.09 -13.16
N GLU A 253 10.32 27.27 -13.80
CA GLU A 253 9.29 26.24 -13.99
C GLU A 253 8.83 26.16 -15.45
N PRO A 254 9.76 25.94 -16.42
CA PRO A 254 9.45 26.00 -17.85
C PRO A 254 8.51 24.87 -18.30
N TYR A 255 8.51 23.74 -17.63
CA TYR A 255 7.82 22.51 -18.03
C TYR A 255 6.30 22.68 -18.14
N TYR A 256 5.68 23.55 -17.38
CA TYR A 256 4.25 23.81 -17.47
C TYR A 256 3.83 24.40 -18.82
N ASP A 257 4.66 25.25 -19.41
CA ASP A 257 4.35 25.97 -20.66
C ASP A 257 4.81 25.23 -21.92
N GLU A 258 5.61 24.18 -21.79
CA GLU A 258 6.35 23.59 -22.91
C GLU A 258 5.45 23.00 -23.99
N VAL A 259 4.31 22.39 -23.62
CA VAL A 259 3.38 21.83 -24.61
C VAL A 259 2.71 22.94 -25.44
N TYR A 260 2.44 24.09 -24.83
CA TYR A 260 1.82 25.23 -25.50
C TYR A 260 2.83 25.94 -26.42
N LYS A 261 4.11 26.00 -26.02
CA LYS A 261 5.21 26.51 -26.85
C LYS A 261 5.56 25.55 -27.99
N LEU A 262 5.43 24.24 -27.78
CA LEU A 262 5.71 23.22 -28.81
C LEU A 262 4.73 23.33 -29.98
N LEU A 263 3.50 23.72 -29.74
CA LEU A 263 2.42 23.80 -30.71
C LEU A 263 1.83 25.21 -30.78
N PRO A 264 2.61 26.21 -31.24
CA PRO A 264 2.16 27.58 -31.27
C PRO A 264 0.94 27.74 -32.19
N GLY A 265 -0.08 28.44 -31.69
CA GLY A 265 -1.33 28.66 -32.42
C GLY A 265 -2.33 27.48 -32.40
N LYS A 266 -1.97 26.35 -31.82
CA LYS A 266 -2.93 25.26 -31.56
C LYS A 266 -3.80 25.65 -30.37
N ARG A 267 -5.11 25.73 -30.59
CA ARG A 267 -6.10 25.85 -29.53
C ARG A 267 -6.42 24.48 -28.97
N PHE A 268 -6.46 24.38 -27.63
CA PHE A 268 -6.93 23.19 -26.93
C PHE A 268 -8.32 23.48 -26.36
N ASP A 269 -9.34 22.83 -26.91
CA ASP A 269 -10.73 23.03 -26.46
C ASP A 269 -11.02 22.23 -25.19
N ARG A 270 -10.40 21.04 -25.03
CA ARG A 270 -10.62 20.15 -23.89
C ARG A 270 -9.29 19.55 -23.40
N ALA A 271 -8.92 19.88 -22.17
CA ALA A 271 -7.75 19.28 -21.53
C ALA A 271 -8.15 18.33 -20.38
N LEU A 272 -7.41 17.22 -20.27
CA LEU A 272 -7.41 16.34 -19.11
C LEU A 272 -6.09 16.49 -18.37
N ILE A 273 -6.15 16.79 -17.08
CA ILE A 273 -5.00 16.87 -16.20
C ILE A 273 -5.14 15.80 -15.12
N ILE A 274 -4.24 14.82 -15.12
CA ILE A 274 -4.15 13.76 -14.11
C ILE A 274 -3.04 14.11 -13.14
N GLY A 275 -3.35 14.11 -11.82
CA GLY A 275 -2.49 14.65 -10.79
C GLY A 275 -2.60 16.17 -10.68
N ALA A 276 -3.82 16.70 -10.75
CA ALA A 276 -4.08 18.14 -10.79
C ALA A 276 -3.64 18.88 -9.50
N GLY A 277 -3.46 18.16 -8.40
CA GLY A 277 -2.91 18.67 -7.15
C GLY A 277 -3.68 19.86 -6.60
N SER A 278 -2.95 20.88 -6.18
CA SER A 278 -3.51 22.17 -5.71
C SER A 278 -4.00 23.08 -6.84
N GLY A 279 -3.83 22.69 -8.12
CA GLY A 279 -4.41 23.39 -9.26
C GLY A 279 -3.44 24.21 -10.11
N THR A 280 -2.12 24.13 -9.89
CA THR A 280 -1.14 24.91 -10.68
C THR A 280 -1.20 24.58 -12.17
N ASP A 281 -1.24 23.30 -12.56
CA ASP A 281 -1.41 22.89 -13.96
C ASP A 281 -2.72 23.39 -14.56
N THR A 282 -3.78 23.37 -13.77
CA THR A 282 -5.09 23.87 -14.16
C THR A 282 -5.05 25.38 -14.40
N ALA A 283 -4.40 26.12 -13.49
CA ALA A 283 -4.23 27.58 -13.63
C ALA A 283 -3.43 27.94 -14.89
N VAL A 284 -2.35 27.19 -15.16
CA VAL A 284 -1.56 27.38 -16.39
C VAL A 284 -2.37 27.07 -17.65
N ALA A 285 -3.13 25.97 -17.66
CA ALA A 285 -3.99 25.63 -18.79
C ALA A 285 -5.02 26.75 -19.07
N LEU A 286 -5.64 27.29 -18.03
CA LEU A 286 -6.58 28.41 -18.14
C LEU A 286 -5.91 29.67 -18.69
N SER A 287 -4.65 29.95 -18.32
CA SER A 287 -3.88 31.10 -18.81
C SER A 287 -3.50 30.98 -20.29
N HIS A 288 -3.49 29.77 -20.83
CA HIS A 288 -3.31 29.48 -22.26
C HIS A 288 -4.64 29.31 -23.03
N ASP A 289 -5.75 29.86 -22.48
CA ASP A 289 -7.07 29.86 -23.11
C ASP A 289 -7.62 28.46 -23.46
N VAL A 290 -7.30 27.45 -22.66
CA VAL A 290 -7.92 26.13 -22.79
C VAL A 290 -9.43 26.26 -22.55
N GLY A 291 -10.24 25.74 -23.46
CA GLY A 291 -11.68 25.90 -23.45
C GLY A 291 -12.37 25.25 -22.26
N SER A 292 -11.92 24.05 -21.86
CA SER A 292 -12.39 23.37 -20.64
C SER A 292 -11.34 22.42 -20.10
N VAL A 293 -11.28 22.26 -18.78
CA VAL A 293 -10.31 21.41 -18.08
C VAL A 293 -11.03 20.38 -17.21
N ARG A 294 -10.72 19.11 -17.41
CA ARG A 294 -11.03 18.04 -16.50
C ARG A 294 -9.82 17.82 -15.60
N ALA A 295 -9.92 18.23 -14.34
CA ALA A 295 -8.87 18.04 -13.34
C ALA A 295 -9.16 16.78 -12.52
N VAL A 296 -8.24 15.82 -12.51
CA VAL A 296 -8.35 14.57 -11.76
C VAL A 296 -7.29 14.56 -10.67
N GLU A 297 -7.71 14.44 -9.43
CA GLU A 297 -6.85 14.40 -8.25
C GLU A 297 -7.29 13.24 -7.35
N ILE A 298 -6.31 12.50 -6.81
CA ILE A 298 -6.61 11.36 -5.95
C ILE A 298 -6.86 11.77 -4.49
N ASP A 299 -6.19 12.81 -4.02
CA ASP A 299 -6.27 13.27 -2.64
C ASP A 299 -7.25 14.43 -2.48
N PRO A 300 -8.41 14.22 -1.82
CA PRO A 300 -9.42 15.26 -1.64
C PRO A 300 -8.91 16.42 -0.77
N GLU A 301 -7.95 16.19 0.14
CA GLU A 301 -7.43 17.25 1.00
C GLU A 301 -6.48 18.18 0.24
N ILE A 302 -5.62 17.63 -0.63
CA ILE A 302 -4.77 18.46 -1.51
C ILE A 302 -5.64 19.34 -2.41
N GLN A 303 -6.71 18.78 -2.98
CA GLN A 303 -7.66 19.54 -3.79
C GLN A 303 -8.37 20.63 -2.97
N ARG A 304 -8.80 20.33 -1.72
CA ARG A 304 -9.41 21.34 -0.82
C ARG A 304 -8.46 22.48 -0.48
N ILE A 305 -7.17 22.16 -0.26
CA ILE A 305 -6.12 23.18 -0.06
C ILE A 305 -6.02 24.07 -1.29
N GLY A 306 -6.02 23.48 -2.50
CA GLY A 306 -6.01 24.23 -3.77
C GLY A 306 -7.20 25.16 -3.90
N VAL A 307 -8.43 24.71 -3.60
CA VAL A 307 -9.63 25.57 -3.60
C VAL A 307 -9.49 26.75 -2.64
N ALA A 308 -8.98 26.48 -1.43
CA ALA A 308 -8.91 27.49 -0.38
C ALA A 308 -7.75 28.46 -0.51
N ARG A 309 -6.62 28.02 -1.08
CA ARG A 309 -5.32 28.73 -0.93
C ARG A 309 -4.59 29.03 -2.23
N HIS A 310 -4.96 28.42 -3.38
CA HIS A 310 -4.30 28.75 -4.64
C HIS A 310 -4.66 30.18 -5.06
N PRO A 311 -3.66 31.05 -5.31
CA PRO A 311 -3.90 32.49 -5.53
C PRO A 311 -4.74 32.78 -6.78
N ASP A 312 -4.69 31.95 -7.83
CA ASP A 312 -5.49 32.15 -9.05
C ASP A 312 -6.86 31.48 -8.98
N HIS A 313 -7.18 30.76 -7.89
CA HIS A 313 -8.45 30.05 -7.69
C HIS A 313 -8.91 29.20 -8.88
N PRO A 314 -8.05 28.35 -9.49
CA PRO A 314 -8.36 27.67 -10.75
C PRO A 314 -9.58 26.74 -10.64
N TYR A 315 -9.82 26.16 -9.48
CA TYR A 315 -10.98 25.30 -9.24
C TYR A 315 -12.33 26.02 -9.10
N ALA A 316 -12.32 27.36 -9.02
CA ALA A 316 -13.51 28.18 -9.05
C ALA A 316 -13.91 28.63 -10.48
N ASP A 317 -13.03 28.44 -11.48
CA ASP A 317 -13.31 28.79 -12.87
C ASP A 317 -14.39 27.85 -13.45
N PRO A 318 -15.47 28.37 -14.08
CA PRO A 318 -16.55 27.54 -14.61
C PRO A 318 -16.12 26.58 -15.74
N ARG A 319 -14.95 26.80 -16.35
CA ARG A 319 -14.38 25.89 -17.35
C ARG A 319 -13.77 24.63 -16.71
N VAL A 320 -13.59 24.59 -15.39
CA VAL A 320 -12.92 23.49 -14.68
C VAL A 320 -13.92 22.57 -14.02
N ALA A 321 -13.80 21.29 -14.32
CA ALA A 321 -14.55 20.23 -13.63
C ALA A 321 -13.56 19.30 -12.91
N VAL A 322 -13.67 19.26 -11.58
CA VAL A 322 -12.81 18.42 -10.73
C VAL A 322 -13.42 17.04 -10.52
N THR A 323 -12.59 16.01 -10.53
CA THR A 323 -12.96 14.64 -10.17
C THR A 323 -11.95 14.11 -9.17
N ILE A 324 -12.43 13.68 -7.99
CA ILE A 324 -11.59 12.99 -7.00
C ILE A 324 -11.64 11.50 -7.33
N ASP A 325 -10.59 11.01 -7.96
CA ASP A 325 -10.46 9.60 -8.39
C ASP A 325 -8.99 9.27 -8.71
N ASP A 326 -8.70 7.98 -8.79
CA ASP A 326 -7.47 7.47 -9.39
C ASP A 326 -7.43 7.76 -10.88
N GLY A 327 -6.30 8.27 -11.38
CA GLY A 327 -6.16 8.69 -12.79
C GLY A 327 -6.36 7.54 -13.78
N ARG A 328 -5.88 6.32 -13.45
CA ARG A 328 -6.08 5.12 -14.28
C ARG A 328 -7.55 4.69 -14.30
N ASN A 329 -8.21 4.74 -13.14
CA ASN A 329 -9.64 4.43 -13.03
C ASN A 329 -10.49 5.44 -13.79
N PHE A 330 -10.14 6.73 -13.72
CA PHE A 330 -10.81 7.78 -14.50
C PHE A 330 -10.72 7.51 -16.01
N LEU A 331 -9.51 7.23 -16.54
CA LEU A 331 -9.31 6.89 -17.96
C LEU A 331 -10.13 5.68 -18.40
N ARG A 332 -10.36 4.70 -17.54
CA ARG A 332 -11.19 3.52 -17.86
C ARG A 332 -12.68 3.79 -17.87
N ARG A 333 -13.14 4.82 -17.17
CA ARG A 333 -14.58 5.10 -16.99
C ARG A 333 -15.09 6.22 -17.88
N THR A 334 -14.21 7.14 -18.25
CA THR A 334 -14.60 8.25 -19.11
C THR A 334 -14.83 7.79 -20.55
N THR A 335 -15.80 8.40 -21.22
CA THR A 335 -16.00 8.27 -22.67
C THR A 335 -15.57 9.54 -23.39
N ASP A 336 -15.13 10.54 -22.65
CA ASP A 336 -14.70 11.83 -23.18
C ASP A 336 -13.40 11.69 -23.97
N ARG A 337 -13.24 12.59 -24.96
CA ARG A 337 -11.98 12.75 -25.71
C ARG A 337 -11.42 14.15 -25.46
N PHE A 338 -10.10 14.24 -25.45
CA PHE A 338 -9.38 15.45 -25.08
C PHE A 338 -8.35 15.83 -26.14
N ASP A 339 -8.18 17.13 -26.37
CA ASP A 339 -7.14 17.64 -27.26
C ASP A 339 -5.76 17.62 -26.59
N LEU A 340 -5.75 17.64 -25.27
CA LEU A 340 -4.56 17.62 -24.43
C LEU A 340 -4.79 16.71 -23.24
N VAL A 341 -3.90 15.73 -23.05
CA VAL A 341 -3.85 14.89 -21.84
C VAL A 341 -2.49 15.10 -21.18
N ILE A 342 -2.51 15.53 -19.93
CA ILE A 342 -1.31 15.79 -19.12
C ILE A 342 -1.26 14.83 -17.94
N PHE A 343 -0.13 14.12 -17.79
CA PHE A 343 0.25 13.47 -16.54
C PHE A 343 1.19 14.42 -15.79
N ALA A 344 0.63 15.12 -14.81
CA ALA A 344 1.21 16.28 -14.17
C ALA A 344 1.98 15.88 -12.91
N GLN A 345 3.27 15.52 -13.02
CA GLN A 345 4.12 15.15 -11.87
C GLN A 345 3.42 14.17 -10.91
N THR A 346 2.81 13.13 -11.48
CA THR A 346 1.93 12.20 -10.77
C THR A 346 2.68 11.21 -9.88
N ASP A 347 3.91 11.49 -9.46
CA ASP A 347 4.65 10.66 -8.53
C ASP A 347 4.13 10.87 -7.10
N SER A 348 3.64 9.81 -6.51
CA SER A 348 3.34 9.77 -5.09
C SER A 348 4.55 9.22 -4.33
N LEU A 349 4.66 9.62 -3.08
CA LEU A 349 5.71 9.11 -2.18
C LEU A 349 5.16 8.01 -1.28
N THR A 350 4.03 7.42 -1.65
CA THR A 350 3.25 6.49 -0.82
C THR A 350 3.00 5.19 -1.56
N LEU A 351 3.11 4.07 -0.85
CA LEU A 351 2.70 2.76 -1.37
C LEU A 351 1.18 2.61 -1.36
N VAL A 352 0.63 1.94 -2.37
CA VAL A 352 -0.81 1.65 -2.50
C VAL A 352 -1.30 0.79 -1.36
N THR A 353 -0.53 -0.26 -1.04
CA THR A 353 -0.85 -1.24 -0.02
C THR A 353 0.36 -1.52 0.85
N THR A 354 0.10 -2.01 2.04
CA THR A 354 1.14 -2.44 2.98
C THR A 354 1.72 -3.80 2.62
N THR A 355 1.04 -4.52 1.74
CA THR A 355 1.38 -5.89 1.33
C THR A 355 1.98 -5.98 -0.07
N ALA A 356 1.99 -4.88 -0.85
CA ALA A 356 2.56 -4.85 -2.19
C ALA A 356 3.54 -3.69 -2.33
N ASN A 357 4.65 -3.91 -3.04
CA ASN A 357 5.65 -2.88 -3.35
C ASN A 357 5.18 -1.93 -4.48
N LEU A 358 3.89 -1.55 -4.46
CA LEU A 358 3.28 -0.69 -5.45
C LEU A 358 3.04 0.71 -4.89
N ARG A 359 3.39 1.72 -5.66
CA ARG A 359 3.06 3.12 -5.39
C ARG A 359 1.68 3.47 -5.95
N LEU A 360 1.06 4.54 -5.47
CA LEU A 360 -0.25 4.99 -5.94
C LEU A 360 -0.27 5.18 -7.46
N GLU A 361 0.80 5.70 -8.03
CA GLU A 361 0.94 5.97 -9.46
C GLU A 361 1.39 4.76 -10.30
N SER A 362 1.73 3.62 -9.70
CA SER A 362 2.35 2.50 -10.43
C SER A 362 1.57 2.08 -11.67
N PHE A 363 0.25 1.96 -11.57
CA PHE A 363 -0.62 1.62 -12.70
C PHE A 363 -0.87 2.77 -13.69
N LEU A 364 -0.44 3.98 -13.38
CA LEU A 364 -0.50 5.10 -14.30
C LEU A 364 0.68 5.12 -15.27
N PHE A 365 1.78 4.49 -14.89
CA PHE A 365 3.00 4.39 -15.69
C PHE A 365 3.19 2.98 -16.28
N THR A 366 2.13 2.43 -16.88
CA THR A 366 2.14 1.18 -17.65
C THR A 366 1.83 1.44 -19.12
N GLU A 367 2.22 0.52 -20.02
CA GLU A 367 1.88 0.61 -21.46
C GLU A 367 0.38 0.70 -21.66
N GLU A 368 -0.39 -0.05 -20.88
CA GLU A 368 -1.85 -0.05 -20.94
C GLU A 368 -2.44 1.28 -20.47
N ALA A 369 -1.78 1.99 -19.56
CA ALA A 369 -2.18 3.34 -19.15
C ALA A 369 -1.94 4.36 -20.27
N PHE A 370 -0.78 4.28 -20.91
CA PHE A 370 -0.46 5.16 -22.04
C PHE A 370 -1.35 4.86 -23.25
N ALA A 371 -1.68 3.60 -23.52
CA ALA A 371 -2.66 3.23 -24.54
C ALA A 371 -4.05 3.79 -24.21
N ALA A 372 -4.51 3.68 -22.97
CA ALA A 372 -5.77 4.28 -22.55
C ALA A 372 -5.75 5.81 -22.70
N ALA A 373 -4.66 6.49 -22.37
CA ALA A 373 -4.52 7.93 -22.59
C ALA A 373 -4.60 8.29 -24.08
N ARG A 374 -3.89 7.52 -24.95
CA ARG A 374 -3.97 7.68 -26.42
C ARG A 374 -5.40 7.51 -26.93
N ASP A 375 -6.11 6.49 -26.47
CA ASP A 375 -7.46 6.16 -26.96
C ASP A 375 -8.50 7.26 -26.58
N HIS A 376 -8.17 8.08 -25.57
CA HIS A 376 -8.97 9.24 -25.15
C HIS A 376 -8.50 10.55 -25.78
N LEU A 377 -7.50 10.52 -26.67
CA LEU A 377 -7.16 11.70 -27.46
C LEU A 377 -8.21 11.93 -28.54
N ALA A 378 -8.60 13.20 -28.72
CA ALA A 378 -9.31 13.66 -29.89
C ALA A 378 -8.40 13.60 -31.14
N PRO A 379 -8.96 13.59 -32.37
CA PRO A 379 -8.14 13.71 -33.56
C PRO A 379 -7.20 14.92 -33.50
N GLY A 380 -5.89 14.68 -33.66
CA GLY A 380 -4.88 15.72 -33.49
C GLY A 380 -4.58 16.08 -32.03
N GLY A 381 -5.01 15.29 -31.08
CA GLY A 381 -4.70 15.47 -29.67
C GLY A 381 -3.25 15.15 -29.31
N VAL A 382 -2.82 15.62 -28.14
CA VAL A 382 -1.46 15.50 -27.61
C VAL A 382 -1.48 14.91 -26.21
N PHE A 383 -0.59 13.97 -25.98
CA PHE A 383 -0.27 13.41 -24.66
C PHE A 383 1.05 13.96 -24.17
N VAL A 384 1.11 14.41 -22.93
CA VAL A 384 2.31 14.97 -22.29
C VAL A 384 2.47 14.39 -20.90
N LEU A 385 3.70 14.05 -20.56
CA LEU A 385 4.09 13.74 -19.19
C LEU A 385 5.37 14.49 -18.84
N TYR A 386 5.50 14.93 -17.60
CA TYR A 386 6.71 15.56 -17.10
C TYR A 386 6.91 15.26 -15.63
N ASN A 387 8.18 15.10 -15.28
CA ASN A 387 8.62 14.85 -13.92
C ASN A 387 10.12 15.12 -13.76
N TYR A 388 10.63 15.05 -12.52
CA TYR A 388 12.03 14.96 -12.22
C TYR A 388 12.52 13.53 -12.37
N TYR A 389 12.94 13.18 -13.58
CA TYR A 389 13.52 11.86 -13.88
C TYR A 389 15.02 11.87 -13.57
N ARG A 390 15.39 11.32 -12.43
CA ARG A 390 16.78 11.30 -11.93
C ARG A 390 17.71 10.43 -12.74
N GLU A 391 17.15 9.42 -13.41
CA GLU A 391 17.88 8.42 -14.15
C GLU A 391 17.45 8.45 -15.61
N GLN A 392 18.42 8.52 -16.53
CA GLN A 392 18.14 8.55 -17.97
C GLN A 392 17.37 7.32 -18.43
N TRP A 393 17.61 6.14 -17.82
CA TRP A 393 16.92 4.91 -18.19
C TRP A 393 15.38 4.96 -17.96
N LEU A 394 14.88 5.83 -17.06
CA LEU A 394 13.44 6.07 -16.92
C LEU A 394 12.87 6.80 -18.13
N VAL A 395 13.57 7.82 -18.60
CA VAL A 395 13.19 8.56 -19.82
C VAL A 395 13.23 7.63 -21.03
N ASP A 396 14.25 6.77 -21.12
CA ASP A 396 14.40 5.80 -22.20
C ASP A 396 13.27 4.76 -22.16
N ARG A 397 12.92 4.24 -20.97
CA ARG A 397 11.79 3.32 -20.77
C ARG A 397 10.47 3.94 -21.25
N TYR A 398 10.15 5.16 -20.78
CA TYR A 398 8.91 5.82 -21.17
C TYR A 398 8.91 6.18 -22.66
N SER A 399 10.07 6.50 -23.21
CA SER A 399 10.20 6.71 -24.65
C SER A 399 9.89 5.46 -25.46
N ARG A 400 10.36 4.30 -25.00
CA ARG A 400 10.03 3.00 -25.61
C ARG A 400 8.54 2.71 -25.52
N MET A 401 7.96 2.82 -24.33
CA MET A 401 6.52 2.59 -24.11
C MET A 401 5.66 3.52 -24.99
N LEU A 402 6.07 4.77 -25.15
CA LEU A 402 5.36 5.72 -26.00
C LEU A 402 5.57 5.43 -27.50
N ASP A 403 6.74 4.92 -27.91
CA ASP A 403 6.96 4.43 -29.27
C ASP A 403 6.07 3.22 -29.57
N ASP A 404 6.02 2.24 -28.67
CA ASP A 404 5.18 1.05 -28.79
C ASP A 404 3.68 1.43 -28.87
N VAL A 405 3.23 2.40 -28.08
CA VAL A 405 1.83 2.84 -28.03
C VAL A 405 1.44 3.76 -29.18
N PHE A 406 2.27 4.75 -29.53
CA PHE A 406 1.94 5.78 -30.53
C PHE A 406 2.52 5.49 -31.91
N GLY A 407 3.35 4.43 -32.05
CA GLY A 407 4.00 4.04 -33.30
C GLY A 407 5.13 4.97 -33.73
N ARG A 408 5.61 5.82 -32.87
CA ARG A 408 6.72 6.75 -33.10
C ARG A 408 7.35 7.22 -31.78
N PRO A 409 8.70 7.34 -31.70
CA PRO A 409 9.37 7.88 -30.53
C PRO A 409 8.88 9.29 -30.18
N PRO A 410 8.71 9.60 -28.88
CA PRO A 410 8.23 10.90 -28.43
C PRO A 410 9.22 12.02 -28.71
N LEU A 411 8.79 13.26 -28.56
CA LEU A 411 9.68 14.41 -28.36
C LEU A 411 10.02 14.56 -26.88
N ILE A 412 11.27 14.84 -26.60
CA ILE A 412 11.82 15.02 -25.25
C ILE A 412 12.47 16.38 -25.14
N ARG A 413 12.16 17.11 -24.10
CA ARG A 413 12.86 18.33 -23.70
C ARG A 413 13.39 18.19 -22.28
N SER A 414 14.70 18.33 -22.13
CA SER A 414 15.39 18.23 -20.84
C SER A 414 15.77 19.60 -20.31
N PHE A 415 15.70 19.77 -19.01
CA PHE A 415 16.05 20.97 -18.26
C PHE A 415 17.12 20.60 -17.20
N PRO A 416 18.41 20.57 -17.59
CA PRO A 416 19.49 20.23 -16.66
C PRO A 416 19.53 21.20 -15.48
N GLY A 417 19.71 20.69 -14.27
CA GLY A 417 19.77 21.46 -13.04
C GLY A 417 18.43 21.84 -12.41
N HIS A 418 17.30 21.42 -12.98
CA HIS A 418 15.98 21.62 -12.38
C HIS A 418 15.63 20.44 -11.44
N ALA A 419 15.28 20.77 -10.19
CA ALA A 419 14.97 19.79 -9.16
C ALA A 419 13.48 19.36 -9.12
N VAL A 420 12.59 20.08 -9.83
CA VAL A 420 11.12 19.85 -9.77
C VAL A 420 10.64 19.06 -10.97
N ALA A 421 10.99 19.49 -12.19
CA ALA A 421 10.78 18.68 -13.39
C ALA A 421 11.97 18.87 -14.32
N SER A 422 12.68 17.78 -14.57
CA SER A 422 13.89 17.80 -15.40
C SER A 422 13.64 17.47 -16.86
N VAL A 423 12.51 16.83 -17.17
CA VAL A 423 12.18 16.33 -18.52
C VAL A 423 10.68 16.44 -18.78
N VAL A 424 10.35 16.94 -19.97
CA VAL A 424 9.00 16.88 -20.57
C VAL A 424 9.04 15.91 -21.73
N ILE A 425 8.08 15.01 -21.81
CA ILE A 425 7.95 14.01 -22.87
C ILE A 425 6.58 14.20 -23.52
N ALA A 426 6.55 14.38 -24.84
CA ALA A 426 5.32 14.63 -25.59
C ALA A 426 5.14 13.62 -26.74
N SER A 427 3.91 13.15 -26.93
CA SER A 427 3.49 12.22 -28.00
C SER A 427 2.16 12.64 -28.62
N GLY A 428 1.84 12.10 -29.80
CA GLY A 428 0.61 12.36 -30.53
C GLY A 428 0.88 12.72 -31.99
N GLN A 429 -0.17 12.69 -32.82
CA GLN A 429 -0.03 12.97 -34.27
C GLN A 429 0.62 14.33 -34.58
N PRO A 430 0.23 15.47 -33.93
CA PRO A 430 0.87 16.75 -34.17
C PRO A 430 2.35 16.75 -33.78
N VAL A 431 2.70 16.09 -32.70
CA VAL A 431 4.07 15.98 -32.18
C VAL A 431 4.94 15.13 -33.09
N ALA A 432 4.36 14.10 -33.69
CA ALA A 432 5.03 13.22 -34.64
C ALA A 432 5.53 13.95 -35.88
N ALA A 433 4.84 15.00 -36.31
CA ALA A 433 5.16 15.80 -37.50
C ALA A 433 6.21 16.89 -37.25
N ILE A 434 6.58 17.20 -36.01
CA ILE A 434 7.51 18.28 -35.67
C ILE A 434 8.95 17.85 -35.92
N ASP A 435 9.73 18.71 -36.61
CA ASP A 435 11.18 18.63 -36.65
C ASP A 435 11.74 19.12 -35.28
N PRO A 436 12.46 18.29 -34.52
CA PRO A 436 12.95 18.68 -33.21
C PRO A 436 14.10 19.70 -33.26
N ALA A 437 14.86 19.78 -34.37
CA ALA A 437 16.14 20.49 -34.43
C ALA A 437 16.10 21.98 -34.04
N PRO A 438 15.10 22.79 -34.46
CA PRO A 438 15.10 24.21 -34.12
C PRO A 438 14.48 24.55 -32.76
N SER A 439 13.83 23.58 -32.08
CA SER A 439 12.94 23.87 -30.93
C SER A 439 13.55 23.58 -29.56
N GLY A 440 14.78 23.05 -29.50
CA GLY A 440 15.40 22.57 -28.25
C GLY A 440 14.80 21.25 -27.75
N TRP A 441 13.95 20.62 -28.53
CA TRP A 441 13.45 19.27 -28.30
C TRP A 441 14.35 18.25 -29.01
N SER A 442 14.34 17.02 -28.55
CA SER A 442 15.06 15.90 -29.16
C SER A 442 14.14 14.72 -29.35
N ARG A 443 14.48 13.87 -30.32
CA ARG A 443 13.78 12.59 -30.51
C ARG A 443 14.79 11.46 -30.29
N PRO A 444 14.52 10.50 -29.39
CA PRO A 444 15.43 9.39 -29.17
C PRO A 444 15.60 8.57 -30.46
N SER A 445 16.82 8.08 -30.68
CA SER A 445 17.10 7.23 -31.82
C SER A 445 16.43 5.86 -31.66
N ALA A 446 16.19 5.16 -32.76
CA ALA A 446 15.68 3.79 -32.71
C ALA A 446 16.60 2.85 -31.90
N ALA A 447 17.92 3.08 -31.94
CA ALA A 447 18.87 2.31 -31.15
C ALA A 447 18.70 2.58 -29.64
N THR A 448 18.47 3.83 -29.22
CA THR A 448 18.19 4.20 -27.83
C THR A 448 16.90 3.54 -27.34
N VAL A 449 15.83 3.61 -28.14
CA VAL A 449 14.54 2.99 -27.82
C VAL A 449 14.66 1.47 -27.70
N ALA A 450 15.39 0.82 -28.63
CA ALA A 450 15.59 -0.63 -28.59
C ALA A 450 16.45 -1.09 -27.39
N ALA A 451 17.40 -0.26 -26.94
CA ALA A 451 18.26 -0.54 -25.79
C ALA A 451 17.61 -0.18 -24.44
N ALA A 452 16.44 0.46 -24.46
CA ALA A 452 15.73 0.88 -23.26
C ALA A 452 15.32 -0.33 -22.37
N PRO A 453 15.22 -0.16 -21.06
CA PRO A 453 14.75 -1.19 -20.15
C PRO A 453 13.35 -1.71 -20.55
N ARG A 454 13.03 -2.91 -20.03
CA ARG A 454 11.70 -3.52 -20.23
C ARG A 454 10.59 -2.52 -19.89
N PRO A 455 9.55 -2.40 -20.72
CA PRO A 455 8.34 -1.66 -20.41
C PRO A 455 7.68 -2.13 -19.11
N THR A 456 7.05 -1.22 -18.42
CA THR A 456 6.15 -1.53 -17.32
C THR A 456 4.77 -1.84 -17.87
N THR A 457 4.16 -2.90 -17.33
CA THR A 457 2.84 -3.39 -17.73
C THR A 457 1.94 -3.53 -16.51
N ASP A 458 0.65 -3.73 -16.71
CA ASP A 458 -0.30 -3.97 -15.62
C ASP A 458 0.04 -5.25 -14.81
N ASP A 459 0.83 -6.18 -15.36
CA ASP A 459 1.34 -7.35 -14.64
C ASP A 459 2.63 -7.05 -13.84
N TRP A 460 3.46 -6.15 -14.36
CA TRP A 460 4.71 -5.73 -13.71
C TRP A 460 4.76 -4.19 -13.58
N PRO A 461 3.91 -3.59 -12.72
CA PRO A 461 3.74 -2.14 -12.60
C PRO A 461 4.78 -1.53 -11.67
N LEU A 462 6.06 -1.72 -11.98
CA LEU A 462 7.21 -1.30 -11.17
C LEU A 462 8.09 -0.30 -11.94
N PRO A 463 7.60 0.91 -12.22
CA PRO A 463 8.28 1.88 -13.10
C PRO A 463 9.66 2.29 -12.59
N TYR A 464 9.88 2.31 -11.29
CA TYR A 464 11.12 2.75 -10.66
C TYR A 464 12.15 1.64 -10.44
N LEU A 465 11.87 0.44 -10.91
CA LEU A 465 12.80 -0.69 -10.92
C LEU A 465 13.32 -0.91 -12.34
N ARG A 466 14.63 -0.71 -12.58
CA ARG A 466 15.21 -0.78 -13.92
C ARG A 466 15.04 -2.15 -14.56
N ASP A 467 15.42 -3.19 -13.82
CA ASP A 467 15.38 -4.57 -14.28
C ASP A 467 14.66 -5.44 -13.24
N PRO A 468 13.91 -6.48 -13.67
CA PRO A 468 13.32 -7.43 -12.75
C PRO A 468 14.37 -8.03 -11.81
N GLY A 469 14.12 -7.97 -10.51
CA GLY A 469 15.06 -8.51 -9.53
C GLY A 469 14.84 -7.97 -8.13
N VAL A 470 15.24 -8.75 -7.14
CA VAL A 470 15.29 -8.30 -5.74
C VAL A 470 16.65 -7.67 -5.49
N LYS A 471 16.68 -6.38 -5.18
CA LYS A 471 17.94 -5.66 -4.96
C LYS A 471 18.65 -6.14 -3.69
N PRO A 472 20.01 -6.09 -3.66
CA PRO A 472 20.80 -6.60 -2.53
C PRO A 472 20.39 -6.04 -1.16
N GLN A 473 20.01 -4.76 -1.09
CA GLN A 473 19.56 -4.14 0.16
C GLN A 473 18.29 -4.80 0.72
N TYR A 474 17.32 -5.17 -0.15
CA TYR A 474 16.14 -5.92 0.28
C TYR A 474 16.52 -7.33 0.73
N VAL A 475 17.40 -8.02 -0.01
CA VAL A 475 17.86 -9.36 0.37
C VAL A 475 18.51 -9.34 1.75
N VAL A 476 19.40 -8.38 2.02
CA VAL A 476 20.05 -8.22 3.32
C VAL A 476 19.02 -7.91 4.40
N ALA A 477 18.14 -6.92 4.18
CA ALA A 477 17.15 -6.51 5.16
C ALA A 477 16.14 -7.63 5.47
N LEU A 478 15.65 -8.35 4.46
CA LEU A 478 14.75 -9.49 4.63
C LEU A 478 15.44 -10.66 5.33
N THR A 479 16.72 -10.93 5.01
CA THR A 479 17.50 -11.97 5.70
C THR A 479 17.68 -11.64 7.17
N LEU A 480 18.04 -10.39 7.50
CA LEU A 480 18.17 -9.94 8.89
C LEU A 480 16.83 -10.06 9.63
N LEU A 481 15.72 -9.68 8.97
CA LEU A 481 14.38 -9.79 9.52
C LEU A 481 14.00 -11.25 9.80
N LEU A 482 14.28 -12.17 8.87
CA LEU A 482 14.01 -13.60 9.06
C LEU A 482 14.86 -14.21 10.17
N VAL A 483 16.15 -13.86 10.25
CA VAL A 483 17.03 -14.30 11.35
C VAL A 483 16.53 -13.76 12.69
N PHE A 484 16.18 -12.47 12.76
CA PHE A 484 15.58 -11.87 13.95
C PHE A 484 14.29 -12.60 14.36
N ALA A 485 13.40 -12.85 13.42
CA ALA A 485 12.14 -13.56 13.66
C ALA A 485 12.39 -14.99 14.17
N LEU A 486 13.32 -15.71 13.55
CA LEU A 486 13.66 -17.07 13.96
C LEU A 486 14.20 -17.10 15.40
N VAL A 487 15.13 -16.19 15.74
CA VAL A 487 15.69 -16.09 17.08
C VAL A 487 14.61 -15.75 18.11
N LEU A 488 13.74 -14.78 17.78
CA LEU A 488 12.69 -14.34 18.68
C LEU A 488 11.63 -15.43 18.91
N VAL A 489 11.19 -16.11 17.85
CA VAL A 489 10.21 -17.21 17.93
C VAL A 489 10.80 -18.40 18.70
N ALA A 490 12.02 -18.83 18.35
CA ALA A 490 12.68 -19.93 19.05
C ALA A 490 12.92 -19.61 20.55
N GLY A 491 13.37 -18.38 20.85
CA GLY A 491 13.53 -17.90 22.22
C GLY A 491 12.21 -17.88 22.99
N SER A 492 11.16 -17.35 22.39
CA SER A 492 9.82 -17.28 22.98
C SER A 492 9.21 -18.65 23.20
N ALA A 493 9.32 -19.55 22.23
CA ALA A 493 8.85 -20.95 22.35
C ALA A 493 9.60 -21.69 23.46
N ARG A 494 10.94 -21.52 23.53
CA ARG A 494 11.75 -22.11 24.61
C ARG A 494 11.37 -21.55 25.99
N TYR A 495 11.23 -20.23 26.09
CA TYR A 495 10.79 -19.57 27.33
C TYR A 495 9.40 -20.05 27.76
N ALA A 496 8.45 -20.11 26.84
CA ALA A 496 7.09 -20.56 27.08
C ALA A 496 6.99 -22.09 27.26
N ARG A 497 8.07 -22.84 27.10
CA ARG A 497 8.12 -24.32 27.15
C ARG A 497 7.12 -24.96 26.19
N VAL A 498 6.99 -24.39 25.00
CA VAL A 498 6.12 -24.93 23.96
C VAL A 498 6.69 -26.28 23.48
N PRO A 499 5.94 -27.37 23.50
CA PRO A 499 6.41 -28.64 22.95
C PRO A 499 6.76 -28.51 21.48
N ALA A 500 7.85 -29.14 21.04
CA ALA A 500 8.27 -29.07 19.64
C ALA A 500 7.20 -29.56 18.64
N GLY A 501 6.33 -30.45 19.06
CA GLY A 501 5.20 -30.96 18.25
C GLY A 501 3.99 -30.03 18.14
N SER A 502 3.95 -28.94 18.91
CA SER A 502 2.81 -27.98 18.84
C SER A 502 2.90 -27.07 17.60
N PHE A 503 4.09 -26.84 17.03
CA PHE A 503 4.24 -26.09 15.78
C PHE A 503 3.69 -26.89 14.61
N SER A 504 2.80 -26.30 13.83
CA SER A 504 2.16 -26.93 12.69
C SER A 504 2.66 -26.38 11.35
N LEU A 505 3.48 -27.19 10.66
CA LEU A 505 3.98 -26.84 9.33
C LEU A 505 2.83 -26.64 8.32
N HIS A 506 1.74 -27.40 8.48
CA HIS A 506 0.54 -27.26 7.66
C HIS A 506 -0.07 -25.87 7.81
N PHE A 507 -0.31 -25.40 9.04
CA PHE A 507 -0.87 -24.06 9.27
C PHE A 507 0.10 -22.95 8.92
N PHE A 508 1.40 -23.16 9.09
CA PHE A 508 2.44 -22.25 8.67
C PHE A 508 2.40 -22.01 7.16
N VAL A 509 2.37 -23.08 6.36
CA VAL A 509 2.32 -22.95 4.90
C VAL A 509 0.98 -22.36 4.43
N LEU A 510 -0.14 -22.69 5.11
CA LEU A 510 -1.42 -22.05 4.82
C LEU A 510 -1.38 -20.54 5.06
N GLY A 511 -0.71 -20.07 6.11
CA GLY A 511 -0.55 -18.65 6.38
C GLY A 511 0.26 -17.94 5.31
N ALA A 512 1.40 -18.53 4.90
CA ALA A 512 2.24 -17.99 3.84
C ALA A 512 1.47 -17.89 2.49
N ALA A 513 0.76 -18.96 2.13
CA ALA A 513 -0.04 -18.98 0.90
C ALA A 513 -1.18 -17.96 0.92
N PHE A 514 -1.82 -17.81 2.08
CA PHE A 514 -2.96 -16.91 2.23
C PHE A 514 -2.55 -15.45 2.09
N LEU A 515 -1.46 -15.02 2.72
CA LEU A 515 -0.98 -13.64 2.59
C LEU A 515 -0.61 -13.30 1.15
N LEU A 516 0.09 -14.19 0.44
CA LEU A 516 0.38 -13.98 -0.98
C LEU A 516 -0.88 -13.86 -1.84
N LEU A 517 -1.90 -14.68 -1.53
CA LEU A 517 -3.19 -14.61 -2.23
C LEU A 517 -3.91 -13.29 -1.93
N GLU A 518 -3.85 -12.81 -0.70
CA GLU A 518 -4.39 -11.52 -0.27
C GLU A 518 -3.70 -10.38 -1.02
N THR A 519 -2.37 -10.34 -1.02
CA THR A 519 -1.58 -9.34 -1.76
C THR A 519 -1.96 -9.28 -3.23
N ARG A 520 -2.00 -10.45 -3.90
CA ARG A 520 -2.41 -10.51 -5.31
C ARG A 520 -3.81 -9.97 -5.52
N SER A 521 -4.74 -10.29 -4.64
CA SER A 521 -6.12 -9.83 -4.76
C SER A 521 -6.21 -8.32 -4.61
N LEU A 522 -5.51 -7.74 -3.63
CA LEU A 522 -5.41 -6.29 -3.46
C LEU A 522 -4.84 -5.60 -4.71
N VAL A 523 -3.78 -6.14 -5.30
CA VAL A 523 -3.18 -5.64 -6.53
C VAL A 523 -4.17 -5.72 -7.71
N THR A 524 -4.87 -6.83 -7.86
CA THR A 524 -5.89 -7.01 -8.91
C THR A 524 -7.04 -6.00 -8.74
N PHE A 525 -7.52 -5.79 -7.52
CA PHE A 525 -8.57 -4.80 -7.25
C PHE A 525 -8.10 -3.38 -7.47
N SER A 526 -6.88 -3.05 -7.06
CA SER A 526 -6.26 -1.74 -7.32
C SER A 526 -6.17 -1.47 -8.83
N LEU A 527 -5.80 -2.49 -9.60
CA LEU A 527 -5.81 -2.39 -11.07
C LEU A 527 -7.22 -2.18 -11.63
N LEU A 528 -8.23 -2.91 -11.15
CA LEU A 528 -9.58 -2.90 -11.73
C LEU A 528 -10.43 -1.71 -11.30
N PHE A 529 -10.24 -1.20 -10.09
CA PHE A 529 -11.12 -0.20 -9.45
C PHE A 529 -10.39 1.04 -8.97
N GLY A 530 -9.07 1.11 -9.19
CA GLY A 530 -8.21 2.21 -8.77
C GLY A 530 -7.53 1.96 -7.43
N THR A 531 -6.49 2.75 -7.19
CA THR A 531 -5.61 2.65 -6.01
C THR A 531 -6.12 3.47 -4.82
N THR A 532 -7.40 3.81 -4.81
CA THR A 532 -7.97 4.64 -3.76
C THR A 532 -8.08 3.91 -2.42
N TRP A 533 -7.93 4.66 -1.34
CA TRP A 533 -7.96 4.12 0.03
C TRP A 533 -9.25 3.35 0.36
N TYR A 534 -10.40 3.78 -0.18
CA TYR A 534 -11.67 3.10 0.07
C TYR A 534 -11.76 1.76 -0.65
N VAL A 535 -11.13 1.61 -1.83
CA VAL A 535 -11.02 0.33 -2.54
C VAL A 535 -10.24 -0.65 -1.69
N ASN A 536 -9.09 -0.24 -1.15
CA ASN A 536 -8.27 -1.08 -0.29
C ASN A 536 -9.02 -1.50 0.99
N ALA A 537 -9.67 -0.57 1.68
CA ALA A 537 -10.47 -0.86 2.87
C ALA A 537 -11.63 -1.83 2.57
N LEU A 538 -12.31 -1.65 1.44
CA LEU A 538 -13.40 -2.52 1.00
C LEU A 538 -12.91 -3.94 0.70
N VAL A 539 -11.75 -4.07 0.04
CA VAL A 539 -11.15 -5.38 -0.27
C VAL A 539 -10.78 -6.14 1.00
N ILE A 540 -10.13 -5.48 1.96
CA ILE A 540 -9.80 -6.09 3.26
C ILE A 540 -11.08 -6.54 3.97
N ALA A 541 -12.11 -5.69 4.02
CA ALA A 541 -13.39 -6.04 4.62
C ALA A 541 -14.05 -7.24 3.91
N ALA A 542 -13.99 -7.30 2.58
CA ALA A 542 -14.54 -8.41 1.79
C ALA A 542 -13.76 -9.72 2.00
N ILE A 543 -12.42 -9.66 2.15
CA ILE A 543 -11.60 -10.81 2.52
C ILE A 543 -12.06 -11.36 3.88
N LEU A 544 -12.16 -10.51 4.89
CA LEU A 544 -12.60 -10.90 6.23
C LEU A 544 -14.06 -11.42 6.25
N ALA A 545 -14.95 -10.83 5.46
CA ALA A 545 -16.31 -11.35 5.27
C ALA A 545 -16.32 -12.74 4.60
N SER A 546 -15.41 -12.98 3.64
CA SER A 546 -15.22 -14.29 3.03
C SER A 546 -14.78 -15.35 4.06
N VAL A 547 -13.94 -14.97 5.03
CA VAL A 547 -13.57 -15.85 6.16
C VAL A 547 -14.81 -16.24 6.96
N LEU A 548 -15.65 -15.27 7.35
CA LEU A 548 -16.89 -15.54 8.09
C LEU A 548 -17.84 -16.46 7.30
N LEU A 549 -17.95 -16.25 6.00
CA LEU A 549 -18.74 -17.10 5.12
C LEU A 549 -18.20 -18.54 5.10
N ALA A 550 -16.88 -18.71 4.99
CA ALA A 550 -16.24 -20.03 5.03
C ALA A 550 -16.46 -20.72 6.38
N ILE A 551 -16.39 -19.98 7.50
CA ILE A 551 -16.72 -20.52 8.83
C ILE A 551 -18.17 -20.96 8.88
N ALA A 552 -19.11 -20.16 8.38
CA ALA A 552 -20.53 -20.49 8.34
C ALA A 552 -20.81 -21.78 7.52
N VAL A 553 -20.15 -21.89 6.36
CA VAL A 553 -20.24 -23.11 5.51
C VAL A 553 -19.66 -24.31 6.25
N GLN A 554 -18.48 -24.20 6.84
CA GLN A 554 -17.83 -25.29 7.56
C GLN A 554 -18.61 -25.72 8.83
N SER A 555 -19.29 -24.78 9.48
CA SER A 555 -20.09 -25.10 10.68
C SER A 555 -21.37 -25.84 10.34
N ARG A 556 -22.02 -25.55 9.18
CA ARG A 556 -23.29 -26.13 8.78
C ARG A 556 -23.16 -27.36 7.87
N TRP A 557 -22.31 -27.26 6.84
CA TRP A 557 -22.19 -28.28 5.78
C TRP A 557 -21.01 -29.24 5.98
N ARG A 558 -19.96 -28.81 6.75
CA ARG A 558 -18.72 -29.59 6.92
C ARG A 558 -18.11 -29.96 5.57
N ALA A 559 -17.88 -28.93 4.73
CA ALA A 559 -17.40 -29.13 3.37
C ALA A 559 -16.23 -30.13 3.29
N PRO A 560 -16.29 -31.12 2.41
CA PRO A 560 -15.23 -32.10 2.27
C PRO A 560 -13.90 -31.47 1.88
N ARG A 561 -12.79 -31.97 2.41
CA ARG A 561 -11.44 -31.44 2.06
C ARG A 561 -11.18 -31.46 0.55
N ALA A 562 -11.60 -32.54 -0.13
CA ALA A 562 -11.46 -32.67 -1.58
C ALA A 562 -12.19 -31.55 -2.34
N PHE A 563 -13.40 -31.20 -1.92
CA PHE A 563 -14.16 -30.08 -2.48
C PHE A 563 -13.45 -28.75 -2.27
N SER A 564 -12.96 -28.49 -1.06
CA SER A 564 -12.26 -27.24 -0.73
C SER A 564 -10.98 -27.07 -1.55
N TYR A 565 -10.15 -28.10 -1.68
CA TYR A 565 -8.93 -28.05 -2.49
C TYR A 565 -9.22 -28.03 -4.01
N ALA A 566 -10.19 -28.79 -4.49
CA ALA A 566 -10.59 -28.76 -5.90
C ALA A 566 -11.10 -27.36 -6.31
N GLY A 567 -11.95 -26.78 -5.46
CA GLY A 567 -12.42 -25.40 -5.67
C GLY A 567 -11.29 -24.38 -5.65
N LEU A 568 -10.35 -24.52 -4.69
CA LEU A 568 -9.18 -23.64 -4.60
C LEU A 568 -8.32 -23.71 -5.86
N PHE A 569 -7.88 -24.90 -6.27
CA PHE A 569 -7.04 -25.03 -7.45
C PHE A 569 -7.77 -24.67 -8.74
N GLY A 570 -9.06 -24.99 -8.86
CA GLY A 570 -9.89 -24.59 -9.99
C GLY A 570 -10.02 -23.07 -10.11
N THR A 571 -10.25 -22.37 -8.98
CA THR A 571 -10.35 -20.90 -8.99
C THR A 571 -8.99 -20.21 -9.14
N LEU A 572 -7.90 -20.78 -8.62
CA LEU A 572 -6.54 -20.29 -8.88
C LEU A 572 -6.17 -20.43 -10.36
N ALA A 573 -6.49 -21.59 -10.97
CA ALA A 573 -6.27 -21.80 -12.41
C ALA A 573 -7.09 -20.80 -13.24
N LEU A 574 -8.36 -20.58 -12.89
CA LEU A 574 -9.19 -19.58 -13.57
C LEU A 574 -8.61 -18.17 -13.43
N ALA A 575 -8.18 -17.80 -12.23
CA ALA A 575 -7.58 -16.50 -11.95
C ALA A 575 -6.21 -16.31 -12.65
N PHE A 576 -5.50 -17.38 -12.95
CA PHE A 576 -4.27 -17.35 -13.73
C PHE A 576 -4.53 -17.20 -15.23
N LEU A 577 -5.53 -17.93 -15.75
CA LEU A 577 -5.84 -17.98 -17.18
C LEU A 577 -6.61 -16.75 -17.67
N LEU A 578 -7.33 -16.06 -16.77
CA LEU A 578 -8.09 -14.85 -17.12
C LEU A 578 -7.27 -13.60 -16.75
N PRO A 579 -6.73 -12.87 -17.73
CA PRO A 579 -6.06 -11.62 -17.45
C PRO A 579 -7.06 -10.60 -16.89
N PRO A 580 -6.65 -9.69 -15.99
CA PRO A 580 -7.53 -8.67 -15.42
C PRO A 580 -8.26 -7.82 -16.46
N ALA A 581 -7.63 -7.57 -17.61
CA ALA A 581 -8.24 -6.84 -18.73
C ALA A 581 -9.51 -7.52 -19.28
N ALA A 582 -9.60 -8.86 -19.26
CA ALA A 582 -10.79 -9.60 -19.69
C ALA A 582 -12.00 -9.41 -18.76
N LEU A 583 -11.78 -8.88 -17.55
CA LEU A 583 -12.83 -8.57 -16.58
C LEU A 583 -13.44 -7.17 -16.76
N LEU A 584 -12.90 -6.37 -17.68
CA LEU A 584 -13.37 -5.02 -17.99
C LEU A 584 -14.57 -5.07 -18.95
N VAL A 585 -15.63 -5.76 -18.55
CA VAL A 585 -16.87 -5.91 -19.33
C VAL A 585 -17.90 -4.84 -18.97
N ASP A 586 -18.82 -4.55 -19.91
CA ASP A 586 -19.97 -3.67 -19.67
C ASP A 586 -21.27 -4.51 -19.54
N PRO A 587 -22.25 -4.09 -18.76
CA PRO A 587 -22.31 -2.85 -17.97
C PRO A 587 -21.44 -2.91 -16.68
N PRO A 588 -21.12 -1.76 -16.07
CA PRO A 588 -20.26 -1.69 -14.88
C PRO A 588 -20.65 -2.63 -13.74
N ALA A 589 -21.96 -2.84 -13.51
CA ALA A 589 -22.43 -3.77 -12.48
C ALA A 589 -21.97 -5.22 -12.73
N LEU A 590 -21.97 -5.66 -13.99
CA LEU A 590 -21.49 -6.99 -14.38
C LEU A 590 -19.96 -7.09 -14.19
N ARG A 591 -19.22 -6.03 -14.52
CA ARG A 591 -17.78 -5.91 -14.28
C ARG A 591 -17.46 -6.10 -12.80
N TYR A 592 -18.15 -5.38 -11.90
CA TYR A 592 -17.97 -5.50 -10.45
C TYR A 592 -18.26 -6.92 -9.95
N LEU A 593 -19.35 -7.52 -10.41
CA LEU A 593 -19.73 -8.89 -10.00
C LEU A 593 -18.71 -9.93 -10.46
N LEU A 594 -18.30 -9.91 -11.72
CA LEU A 594 -17.35 -10.89 -12.28
C LEU A 594 -15.95 -10.71 -11.66
N ALA A 595 -15.47 -9.48 -11.57
CA ALA A 595 -14.18 -9.19 -10.95
C ALA A 595 -14.14 -9.62 -9.48
N SER A 596 -15.20 -9.30 -8.72
CA SER A 596 -15.32 -9.74 -7.32
C SER A 596 -15.41 -11.27 -7.21
N ALA A 597 -16.21 -11.94 -8.05
CA ALA A 597 -16.33 -13.38 -8.01
C ALA A 597 -14.99 -14.07 -8.30
N ILE A 598 -14.26 -13.64 -9.33
CA ILE A 598 -13.00 -14.25 -9.73
C ILE A 598 -11.88 -13.95 -8.71
N ALA A 599 -11.81 -12.74 -8.16
CA ALA A 599 -10.78 -12.40 -7.21
C ALA A 599 -11.02 -12.98 -5.80
N PHE A 600 -12.30 -13.07 -5.35
CA PHE A 600 -12.61 -13.58 -4.02
C PHE A 600 -12.87 -15.09 -3.96
N ALA A 601 -13.16 -15.77 -5.08
CA ALA A 601 -13.38 -17.20 -5.08
C ALA A 601 -12.15 -17.99 -4.57
N PRO A 602 -10.90 -17.72 -5.01
CA PRO A 602 -9.72 -18.38 -4.44
C PRO A 602 -9.59 -18.15 -2.93
N ILE A 603 -9.85 -16.92 -2.46
CA ILE A 603 -9.81 -16.56 -1.03
C ILE A 603 -10.85 -17.34 -0.25
N PHE A 604 -12.07 -17.46 -0.76
CA PHE A 604 -13.13 -18.23 -0.11
C PHE A 604 -12.75 -19.71 0.02
N PHE A 605 -12.25 -20.34 -1.04
CA PHE A 605 -11.84 -21.75 -0.97
C PHE A 605 -10.59 -21.94 -0.10
N ALA A 606 -9.64 -21.00 -0.10
CA ALA A 606 -8.50 -20.99 0.82
C ALA A 606 -8.98 -20.97 2.29
N ASN A 607 -9.97 -20.13 2.58
CA ASN A 607 -10.59 -20.06 3.90
C ASN A 607 -11.37 -21.34 4.25
N LEU A 608 -12.01 -22.02 3.29
CA LEU A 608 -12.61 -23.33 3.52
C LEU A 608 -11.56 -24.39 3.89
N VAL A 609 -10.40 -24.38 3.25
CA VAL A 609 -9.27 -25.27 3.59
C VAL A 609 -8.77 -24.99 5.00
N PHE A 610 -8.53 -23.71 5.32
CA PHE A 610 -8.06 -23.30 6.65
C PHE A 610 -9.07 -23.65 7.74
N THR A 611 -10.32 -23.22 7.60
CA THR A 611 -11.38 -23.42 8.61
C THR A 611 -11.70 -24.88 8.80
N GLY A 612 -11.66 -25.71 7.74
CA GLY A 612 -11.81 -27.15 7.82
C GLY A 612 -10.70 -27.80 8.66
N SER A 613 -9.43 -27.39 8.43
CA SER A 613 -8.28 -27.87 9.21
C SER A 613 -8.31 -27.34 10.64
N PHE A 614 -8.68 -26.06 10.82
CA PHE A 614 -8.72 -25.41 12.13
C PHE A 614 -9.80 -26.00 13.04
N ARG A 615 -10.94 -26.39 12.50
CA ARG A 615 -12.00 -27.08 13.25
C ARG A 615 -11.54 -28.38 13.91
N GLU A 616 -10.62 -29.08 13.26
CA GLU A 616 -10.14 -30.40 13.71
C GLU A 616 -8.92 -30.31 14.63
N THR A 617 -8.38 -29.09 14.85
CA THR A 617 -7.22 -28.93 15.73
C THR A 617 -7.61 -29.02 17.21
N ARG A 618 -6.71 -29.61 18.01
CA ARG A 618 -6.83 -29.64 19.47
C ARG A 618 -6.17 -28.44 20.16
N GLU A 619 -5.19 -27.81 19.50
CA GLU A 619 -4.42 -26.68 20.00
C GLU A 619 -4.65 -25.47 19.07
N ALA A 620 -5.78 -24.78 19.26
CA ALA A 620 -6.19 -23.67 18.39
C ALA A 620 -5.18 -22.50 18.43
N ASP A 621 -4.63 -22.21 19.61
CA ASP A 621 -3.63 -21.16 19.82
C ASP A 621 -2.31 -21.45 19.08
N ALA A 622 -1.82 -22.70 19.13
CA ALA A 622 -0.61 -23.10 18.42
C ALA A 622 -0.79 -23.14 16.90
N ALA A 623 -1.94 -23.62 16.44
CA ALA A 623 -2.30 -23.62 15.02
C ALA A 623 -2.39 -22.20 14.47
N PHE A 624 -3.02 -21.29 15.21
CA PHE A 624 -3.17 -19.89 14.84
C PHE A 624 -1.82 -19.16 14.86
N ALA A 625 -1.00 -19.37 15.90
CA ALA A 625 0.35 -18.82 15.95
C ALA A 625 1.22 -19.30 14.78
N SER A 626 1.15 -20.61 14.44
CA SER A 626 1.86 -21.16 13.28
C SER A 626 1.41 -20.50 11.97
N ASN A 627 0.10 -20.25 11.82
CA ASN A 627 -0.46 -19.59 10.65
C ASN A 627 0.02 -18.13 10.52
N ILE A 628 -0.01 -17.35 11.59
CA ILE A 628 0.45 -15.97 11.59
C ILE A 628 1.96 -15.88 11.28
N LEU A 629 2.77 -16.78 11.86
CA LEU A 629 4.19 -16.84 11.52
C LEU A 629 4.42 -17.24 10.06
N GLY A 630 3.53 -18.07 9.51
CA GLY A 630 3.51 -18.37 8.08
C GLY A 630 3.18 -17.14 7.24
N ALA A 631 2.18 -16.36 7.62
CA ALA A 631 1.82 -15.12 6.95
C ALA A 631 2.99 -14.12 6.92
N MET A 632 3.76 -14.02 8.01
CA MET A 632 5.01 -13.23 8.03
C MET A 632 5.97 -13.68 6.91
N CYS A 633 6.19 -14.99 6.75
CA CYS A 633 7.03 -15.51 5.66
C CYS A 633 6.41 -15.27 4.28
N GLY A 634 5.08 -15.29 4.17
CA GLY A 634 4.34 -14.89 2.97
C GLY A 634 4.67 -13.45 2.56
N GLY A 635 4.76 -12.52 3.52
CA GLY A 635 5.16 -11.14 3.28
C GLY A 635 6.61 -10.99 2.76
N VAL A 636 7.50 -11.91 3.12
CA VAL A 636 8.85 -11.97 2.52
C VAL A 636 8.80 -12.55 1.09
N LEU A 637 7.99 -13.59 0.88
CA LEU A 637 7.83 -14.22 -0.44
C LEU A 637 7.16 -13.30 -1.47
N GLU A 638 6.41 -12.30 -1.03
CA GLU A 638 5.79 -11.29 -1.90
C GLU A 638 6.83 -10.56 -2.76
N TYR A 639 8.07 -10.39 -2.27
CA TYR A 639 9.16 -9.81 -3.05
C TYR A 639 9.51 -10.61 -4.33
N ALA A 640 9.04 -11.85 -4.45
CA ALA A 640 9.14 -12.60 -5.71
C ALA A 640 8.40 -11.89 -6.87
N ALA A 641 7.35 -11.09 -6.57
CA ALA A 641 6.64 -10.30 -7.58
C ALA A 641 7.56 -9.29 -8.30
N LEU A 642 8.63 -8.82 -7.67
CA LEU A 642 9.63 -7.95 -8.31
C LEU A 642 10.36 -8.64 -9.47
N VAL A 643 10.39 -9.97 -9.47
CA VAL A 643 11.06 -10.81 -10.49
C VAL A 643 10.06 -11.33 -11.51
N ILE A 644 8.97 -11.96 -11.03
CA ILE A 644 8.05 -12.73 -11.86
C ILE A 644 6.77 -11.98 -12.24
N GLY A 645 6.47 -10.84 -11.60
CA GLY A 645 5.20 -10.14 -11.75
C GLY A 645 4.11 -10.63 -10.79
N TYR A 646 2.98 -9.93 -10.77
CA TYR A 646 1.89 -10.24 -9.85
C TYR A 646 0.96 -11.35 -10.35
N GLN A 647 0.88 -11.57 -11.67
CA GLN A 647 0.08 -12.67 -12.23
C GLN A 647 0.74 -14.01 -11.92
N ASP A 648 2.04 -14.14 -12.15
CA ASP A 648 2.78 -15.37 -11.92
C ASP A 648 2.93 -15.71 -10.43
N LEU A 649 2.72 -14.74 -9.52
CA LEU A 649 2.68 -14.99 -8.09
C LEU A 649 1.61 -16.05 -7.71
N VAL A 650 0.56 -16.22 -8.52
CA VAL A 650 -0.45 -17.28 -8.37
C VAL A 650 0.18 -18.67 -8.39
N LEU A 651 1.23 -18.88 -9.18
CA LEU A 651 1.92 -20.18 -9.25
C LEU A 651 2.63 -20.50 -7.93
N VAL A 652 3.23 -19.47 -7.30
CA VAL A 652 3.84 -19.60 -5.97
C VAL A 652 2.77 -19.93 -4.92
N VAL A 653 1.63 -19.24 -4.98
CA VAL A 653 0.47 -19.51 -4.11
C VAL A 653 0.00 -20.95 -4.29
N ALA A 654 -0.18 -21.39 -5.54
CA ALA A 654 -0.62 -22.77 -5.83
C ALA A 654 0.39 -23.80 -5.30
N ALA A 655 1.69 -23.59 -5.48
CA ALA A 655 2.74 -24.46 -4.96
C ALA A 655 2.69 -24.57 -3.43
N LEU A 656 2.50 -23.46 -2.72
CA LEU A 656 2.34 -23.47 -1.26
C LEU A 656 1.08 -24.22 -0.84
N TYR A 657 -0.05 -24.10 -1.53
CA TYR A 657 -1.24 -24.87 -1.21
C TYR A 657 -1.08 -26.36 -1.51
N VAL A 658 -0.30 -26.75 -2.54
CA VAL A 658 0.09 -28.15 -2.76
C VAL A 658 0.92 -28.66 -1.58
N LEU A 659 1.91 -27.88 -1.12
CA LEU A 659 2.70 -28.24 0.08
C LEU A 659 1.82 -28.36 1.33
N ALA A 660 0.88 -27.46 1.54
CA ALA A 660 -0.06 -27.54 2.65
C ALA A 660 -0.91 -28.82 2.57
N TRP A 661 -1.38 -29.19 1.37
CA TRP A 661 -2.12 -30.43 1.14
C TRP A 661 -1.27 -31.67 1.46
N LEU A 662 0.00 -31.70 1.04
CA LEU A 662 0.93 -32.79 1.34
C LEU A 662 1.17 -32.94 2.84
N PHE A 663 1.40 -31.84 3.57
CA PHE A 663 1.59 -31.89 5.03
C PHE A 663 0.33 -32.36 5.76
N ALA A 664 -0.86 -31.95 5.33
CA ALA A 664 -2.12 -32.45 5.87
C ALA A 664 -2.25 -33.96 5.67
N ARG A 665 -1.87 -34.51 4.50
CA ARG A 665 -1.92 -35.92 4.17
C ARG A 665 -0.93 -36.76 4.98
N ILE A 666 0.30 -36.27 5.13
CA ILE A 666 1.35 -36.94 5.93
C ILE A 666 0.88 -37.06 7.39
N ARG A 667 0.36 -36.01 7.99
CA ARG A 667 -0.16 -36.02 9.35
C ARG A 667 -1.31 -37.05 9.51
N TRP A 668 -2.26 -37.07 8.59
CA TRP A 668 -3.36 -38.01 8.60
C TRP A 668 -2.90 -39.48 8.50
N LEU A 669 -1.86 -39.78 7.70
CA LEU A 669 -1.27 -41.11 7.61
C LEU A 669 -0.55 -41.50 8.90
N ALA A 670 0.19 -40.58 9.51
CA ALA A 670 0.88 -40.80 10.79
C ALA A 670 -0.13 -41.09 11.93
N ASP A 671 -1.22 -40.30 12.02
CA ASP A 671 -2.26 -40.48 13.03
C ASP A 671 -2.98 -41.85 12.86
N ARG A 672 -3.17 -42.33 11.63
CA ARG A 672 -3.70 -43.67 11.36
C ARG A 672 -2.75 -44.79 11.75
N ALA A 673 -1.46 -44.63 11.44
CA ALA A 673 -0.43 -45.62 11.79
C ALA A 673 -0.25 -45.78 13.31
N LEU A 674 -0.55 -44.74 14.09
CA LEU A 674 -0.49 -44.76 15.55
C LEU A 674 -1.79 -45.34 16.17
N ALA A 675 -2.90 -45.39 15.42
CA ALA A 675 -4.18 -45.91 15.86
C ALA A 675 -4.40 -47.40 15.53
N THR A 676 -3.53 -47.97 14.68
CA THR A 676 -3.42 -49.42 14.38
C THR A 676 -2.32 -50.05 15.20
#